data_f103eb7ebc729f67ff0d58e846a6799a
#
_entry.id   f103eb7ebc729f67ff0d58e846a6799a
#
_cell.length_a   1.000
_cell.length_b   1.000
_cell.length_c   1.000
_cell.angle_alpha   90.00
_cell.angle_beta   90.00
_cell.angle_gamma   90.00
#
_symmetry.space_group_name_H-M   'P 1'
#
loop_
_entity.id
_entity.type
_entity.pdbx_description
1 polymer ?
#
loop_
_entity_poly.entity_id
_entity_poly.type
_entity_poly.pdbx_seq_one_letter_code
_entity_poly.pdbx_strand_id
1 'polypeptide(L)'
;METQGRLETQESAQHYVKTGLWKQTNPGVGMKNALRFGWMLGLIVTLAGCVVSPQPPRPAPAVPGASQTLSEVFLHLQLDYSDRHKLAPETLITSILRELEREFVELELELEDSPEKTQIRLRSAGVETLLPIANPAGLEQVHHTLQRLAQSLRTSSPLHSPQRVELALARGLSKALDPHSVWMPQAAFREFRSNVTGEYAGLGVVVGLRENQLEVIALMDGGPAKISGIKPGDRFVKIGTTAVAHMTQEEILRRLRGKVGTSIVLEMVRPGGDEPIRFVLVRAVVESPSVEVVELQEAGGQIRLLRLERFQQGTADEVQAHLEGLTQQNGLILDLRGNPGGILEAATEVADLLLPGGLEIVSTQGALAPRGVKSRHRLDPEAWRTVPLVVLVNDASASASEVLAAALQQHKRGVLLGQRTYGKGTIQATWIHQDGSGLKLTIGQYLTPDGSSLHGIGVIPDLELVPVHPDTEQFVWWSPDELEPPLSSGKPTVFAQRLRMLPQPQQPTSNDVQLQDNTITLARRLLQQARQSGTSPTQALDAFVKQVQREQETEFSEAMALQNINWSLPAEAEMAPEVSARLQVQHRSPTALELLLTVRNDSPHPVHRVVGVLHSPLETIDQRQWGVGRIPGGGTRDLTLTLPLPRHEPAYTAPIRLKLLDHSGKKIGEAHTLVFPVPTRKLALGLSMDFYDDGNFGSVGNGNGQPDPGEILALELRVENTAEQTLGSFTAELHDRTGTVRIHRGHVKWETLDSGQAVTETLRLAVPDTEWSDEPLRLFLRSPAFPDTQVTWQFSLSELAELGKAEVPAFEVLAVDHGLEAQGSGRQWLRFVPKHRAQIEDTVVFLNGRKVQYQLYETSENAEPETAVELEVKPGLNRLEVLLRGKSGLSLRRTLRFWQPQVSGSS
;
A
#
# COMPACT_ATOMS: atom_id res chain seq x y z
N MET A 1 46.48 21.95 11.85
CA MET A 1 46.64 20.97 10.74
C MET A 1 45.31 20.36 10.29
N GLU A 2 44.16 20.82 10.79
CA GLU A 2 42.82 20.30 10.41
C GLU A 2 42.05 21.20 9.44
N THR A 3 42.59 22.30 8.99
CA THR A 3 41.88 23.25 8.13
C THR A 3 42.29 23.21 6.66
N GLN A 4 43.31 22.44 6.30
CA GLN A 4 43.74 22.30 4.90
C GLN A 4 43.09 21.10 4.17
N GLY A 5 42.64 20.06 4.87
CA GLY A 5 42.01 18.88 4.25
C GLY A 5 40.56 19.07 3.77
N ARG A 6 39.90 20.15 4.17
CA ARG A 6 38.50 20.45 3.75
C ARG A 6 38.42 21.30 2.48
N LEU A 7 39.48 21.97 2.10
CA LEU A 7 39.51 22.81 0.88
C LEU A 7 39.79 21.98 -0.39
N GLU A 8 40.63 20.93 -0.28
CA GLU A 8 40.94 20.09 -1.46
C GLU A 8 39.78 19.20 -1.94
N THR A 9 38.88 18.82 -1.04
CA THR A 9 37.67 18.04 -1.42
C THR A 9 36.58 18.89 -2.10
N GLN A 10 36.56 20.20 -1.85
CA GLN A 10 35.61 21.09 -2.54
C GLN A 10 36.10 21.53 -3.93
N GLU A 11 37.40 21.65 -4.14
CA GLU A 11 37.94 21.95 -5.47
C GLU A 11 37.82 20.77 -6.44
N SER A 12 37.94 19.54 -5.96
CA SER A 12 37.75 18.33 -6.79
C SER A 12 36.33 18.22 -7.34
N ALA A 13 35.32 18.60 -6.57
CA ALA A 13 33.93 18.55 -7.00
C ALA A 13 33.57 19.65 -8.01
N GLN A 14 34.27 20.81 -7.95
CA GLN A 14 34.06 21.90 -8.90
C GLN A 14 34.80 21.72 -10.24
N HIS A 15 35.82 20.87 -10.29
CA HIS A 15 36.58 20.62 -11.51
C HIS A 15 35.92 19.66 -12.47
N TYR A 16 35.04 18.78 -11.96
CA TYR A 16 34.29 17.81 -12.79
C TYR A 16 33.15 18.42 -13.61
N VAL A 17 32.71 19.61 -13.26
CA VAL A 17 31.64 20.34 -13.98
C VAL A 17 32.17 21.20 -15.14
N LYS A 18 33.47 21.39 -15.25
CA LYS A 18 34.08 22.34 -16.19
C LYS A 18 34.84 21.79 -17.39
N THR A 19 34.99 20.47 -17.49
CA THR A 19 35.78 19.88 -18.61
C THR A 19 34.98 18.95 -19.53
N GLY A 20 33.90 19.47 -20.09
CA GLY A 20 33.23 18.89 -21.25
C GLY A 20 33.77 19.49 -22.54
N LEU A 21 34.91 19.03 -23.01
CA LEU A 21 35.53 19.44 -24.26
C LEU A 21 34.78 18.88 -25.47
N TRP A 22 34.05 19.74 -26.16
CA TRP A 22 33.64 19.53 -27.57
C TRP A 22 34.62 20.19 -28.51
N LYS A 23 35.32 19.41 -29.30
CA LYS A 23 36.04 19.92 -30.46
C LYS A 23 35.14 20.03 -31.66
N GLN A 24 35.24 21.19 -32.31
CA GLN A 24 34.51 21.65 -33.49
C GLN A 24 34.71 20.76 -34.72
N THR A 25 33.63 20.52 -35.46
CA THR A 25 33.64 20.49 -36.93
C THR A 25 32.35 21.12 -37.49
N ASN A 26 32.49 21.83 -38.54
CA ASN A 26 31.82 22.97 -39.16
C ASN A 26 30.45 22.73 -39.85
N PRO A 27 29.80 23.75 -40.39
CA PRO A 27 28.43 24.15 -40.00
C PRO A 27 27.40 24.03 -41.15
N GLY A 28 26.17 24.05 -40.71
CA GLY A 28 25.07 24.39 -41.62
C GLY A 28 23.89 23.40 -41.55
N VAL A 29 22.83 23.92 -41.07
CA VAL A 29 21.45 23.39 -41.04
C VAL A 29 21.04 22.79 -39.69
N GLY A 30 20.16 23.48 -38.97
CA GLY A 30 19.22 22.85 -38.02
C GLY A 30 19.61 22.81 -36.55
N MET A 31 20.34 23.79 -35.99
CA MET A 31 20.87 23.74 -34.62
C MET A 31 19.88 24.14 -33.51
N LYS A 32 18.64 24.39 -33.81
CA LYS A 32 17.65 24.74 -32.73
C LYS A 32 16.99 23.54 -32.04
N ASN A 33 16.96 22.40 -32.70
CA ASN A 33 16.30 21.21 -32.11
C ASN A 33 17.27 20.27 -31.40
N ALA A 34 18.55 20.25 -31.76
CA ALA A 34 19.53 19.35 -31.11
C ALA A 34 19.97 19.81 -29.71
N LEU A 35 19.93 21.11 -29.44
CA LEU A 35 20.24 21.66 -28.10
C LEU A 35 19.09 21.43 -27.10
N ARG A 36 17.84 21.34 -27.58
CA ARG A 36 16.72 20.97 -26.71
C ARG A 36 16.78 19.50 -26.28
N PHE A 37 17.21 18.59 -27.15
CA PHE A 37 17.28 17.15 -26.84
C PHE A 37 18.42 16.79 -25.87
N GLY A 38 19.59 17.44 -25.96
CA GLY A 38 20.72 17.17 -25.06
C GLY A 38 20.50 17.65 -23.63
N TRP A 39 19.79 18.75 -23.44
CA TRP A 39 19.40 19.26 -22.11
C TRP A 39 18.19 18.48 -21.53
N MET A 40 17.31 18.01 -22.39
CA MET A 40 16.15 17.21 -21.96
C MET A 40 16.58 15.85 -21.39
N LEU A 41 17.56 15.17 -21.98
CA LEU A 41 18.08 13.90 -21.43
C LEU A 41 18.85 14.07 -20.11
N GLY A 42 19.52 15.19 -19.90
CA GLY A 42 20.22 15.48 -18.65
C GLY A 42 19.27 15.91 -17.52
N LEU A 43 18.15 16.58 -17.86
CA LEU A 43 17.19 17.11 -16.89
C LEU A 43 16.10 16.07 -16.49
N ILE A 44 15.72 15.19 -17.42
CA ILE A 44 14.79 14.09 -17.16
C ILE A 44 15.31 13.16 -16.04
N VAL A 45 16.64 13.12 -15.85
CA VAL A 45 17.26 12.30 -14.79
C VAL A 45 17.15 12.94 -13.40
N THR A 46 16.89 14.26 -13.28
CA THR A 46 16.99 14.94 -11.97
C THR A 46 15.65 15.36 -11.34
N LEU A 47 14.52 15.32 -12.03
CA LEU A 47 13.28 15.95 -11.55
C LEU A 47 12.02 15.07 -11.57
N ALA A 48 12.09 13.86 -12.13
CA ALA A 48 11.04 12.89 -11.87
C ALA A 48 11.12 12.47 -10.40
N GLY A 49 10.06 12.41 -9.65
CA GLY A 49 10.05 11.87 -8.28
C GLY A 49 10.70 10.47 -8.18
N CYS A 50 11.21 9.94 -9.30
CA CYS A 50 12.16 8.84 -9.46
C CYS A 50 13.17 9.20 -10.55
N VAL A 51 14.39 9.56 -10.18
CA VAL A 51 15.49 9.87 -11.10
C VAL A 51 16.23 8.60 -11.46
N VAL A 52 16.42 8.30 -12.75
CA VAL A 52 17.34 7.25 -13.20
C VAL A 52 18.72 7.86 -13.42
N SER A 53 19.69 7.56 -12.57
CA SER A 53 21.04 8.10 -12.67
C SER A 53 21.89 7.42 -13.75
N PRO A 54 22.69 8.13 -14.54
CA PRO A 54 23.66 7.51 -15.44
C PRO A 54 24.86 7.00 -14.65
N GLN A 55 25.26 5.79 -14.92
CA GLN A 55 26.41 5.00 -14.42
C GLN A 55 26.99 5.36 -13.03
N PRO A 56 27.07 4.39 -12.12
CA PRO A 56 27.65 4.57 -10.82
C PRO A 56 29.16 4.87 -10.90
N PRO A 57 29.72 5.60 -9.91
CA PRO A 57 31.16 5.65 -9.73
C PRO A 57 31.73 4.25 -9.52
N ARG A 58 32.93 3.97 -10.02
CA ARG A 58 33.58 2.68 -9.87
C ARG A 58 33.69 2.31 -8.39
N PRO A 59 33.19 1.13 -7.97
CA PRO A 59 33.30 0.71 -6.58
C PRO A 59 34.77 0.48 -6.19
N ALA A 60 35.04 0.57 -4.89
CA ALA A 60 36.32 0.17 -4.31
C ALA A 60 36.60 -1.31 -4.63
N PRO A 61 37.88 -1.74 -4.62
CA PRO A 61 38.24 -3.10 -4.99
C PRO A 61 37.48 -4.12 -4.12
N ALA A 62 36.74 -5.01 -4.78
CA ALA A 62 35.88 -5.99 -4.14
C ALA A 62 36.69 -6.99 -3.32
N VAL A 63 36.24 -7.28 -2.11
CA VAL A 63 36.67 -8.44 -1.35
C VAL A 63 36.23 -9.71 -2.12
N PRO A 64 37.13 -10.69 -2.38
CA PRO A 64 36.77 -11.90 -3.09
C PRO A 64 35.54 -12.58 -2.45
N GLY A 65 34.45 -12.76 -3.21
CA GLY A 65 33.21 -13.40 -2.75
C GLY A 65 32.16 -12.46 -2.15
N ALA A 66 32.40 -11.14 -2.13
CA ALA A 66 31.40 -10.16 -1.74
C ALA A 66 30.45 -9.85 -2.91
N SER A 67 29.16 -9.70 -2.62
CA SER A 67 28.18 -9.21 -3.59
C SER A 67 28.52 -7.78 -3.98
N GLN A 68 28.71 -7.56 -5.26
CA GLN A 68 28.95 -6.21 -5.81
C GLN A 68 27.72 -5.32 -5.59
N THR A 69 26.54 -5.89 -5.75
CA THR A 69 25.26 -5.19 -5.55
C THR A 69 25.12 -4.65 -4.14
N LEU A 70 25.46 -5.43 -3.11
CA LEU A 70 25.41 -4.97 -1.72
C LEU A 70 26.37 -3.79 -1.49
N SER A 71 27.55 -3.85 -2.09
CA SER A 71 28.55 -2.77 -1.98
C SER A 71 28.06 -1.47 -2.65
N GLU A 72 27.43 -1.58 -3.81
CA GLU A 72 26.80 -0.44 -4.50
C GLU A 72 25.66 0.17 -3.67
N VAL A 73 24.81 -0.67 -3.07
CA VAL A 73 23.72 -0.20 -2.18
C VAL A 73 24.29 0.60 -0.99
N PHE A 74 25.32 0.07 -0.30
CA PHE A 74 25.95 0.78 0.82
C PHE A 74 26.60 2.11 0.41
N LEU A 75 27.21 2.17 -0.77
CA LEU A 75 27.74 3.42 -1.31
C LEU A 75 26.62 4.48 -1.47
N HIS A 76 25.49 4.10 -2.07
CA HIS A 76 24.36 5.02 -2.22
C HIS A 76 23.73 5.41 -0.87
N LEU A 77 23.66 4.51 0.10
CA LEU A 77 23.21 4.86 1.45
C LEU A 77 24.11 5.92 2.09
N GLN A 78 25.42 5.79 1.91
CA GLN A 78 26.39 6.71 2.46
C GLN A 78 26.38 8.08 1.78
N LEU A 79 26.21 8.12 0.46
CA LEU A 79 26.29 9.36 -0.32
C LEU A 79 24.96 10.07 -0.45
N ASP A 80 23.88 9.32 -0.71
CA ASP A 80 22.66 9.84 -1.30
C ASP A 80 21.46 9.80 -0.36
N TYR A 81 21.43 8.91 0.65
CA TYR A 81 20.28 8.78 1.55
C TYR A 81 20.07 10.02 2.42
N SER A 82 18.86 10.56 2.43
CA SER A 82 18.57 11.84 3.08
C SER A 82 18.40 11.75 4.60
N ASP A 83 17.83 10.65 5.12
CA ASP A 83 17.57 10.48 6.56
C ASP A 83 18.69 9.70 7.25
N ARG A 84 19.76 10.41 7.57
CA ARG A 84 20.96 9.81 8.17
C ARG A 84 20.73 9.26 9.58
N HIS A 85 19.66 9.67 10.26
CA HIS A 85 19.33 9.12 11.59
C HIS A 85 18.91 7.65 11.51
N LYS A 86 18.30 7.22 10.41
CA LYS A 86 17.92 5.82 10.16
C LYS A 86 19.10 4.92 9.78
N LEU A 87 20.26 5.47 9.51
CA LEU A 87 21.48 4.73 9.23
C LEU A 87 22.24 4.31 10.50
N ALA A 88 21.59 4.34 11.66
CA ALA A 88 22.19 3.82 12.89
C ALA A 88 22.55 2.33 12.72
N PRO A 89 23.81 1.94 12.95
CA PRO A 89 24.29 0.58 12.71
C PRO A 89 23.46 -0.51 13.37
N GLU A 90 23.06 -0.30 14.62
CA GLU A 90 22.22 -1.24 15.38
C GLU A 90 20.86 -1.45 14.72
N THR A 91 20.21 -0.38 14.25
CA THR A 91 18.92 -0.45 13.56
C THR A 91 19.02 -1.23 12.26
N LEU A 92 20.05 -0.96 11.46
CA LEU A 92 20.31 -1.65 10.19
C LEU A 92 20.58 -3.14 10.42
N ILE A 93 21.50 -3.47 11.32
CA ILE A 93 21.86 -4.86 11.64
C ILE A 93 20.64 -5.60 12.16
N THR A 94 19.94 -5.06 13.16
CA THR A 94 18.76 -5.70 13.75
C THR A 94 17.66 -5.99 12.72
N SER A 95 17.41 -5.06 11.80
CA SER A 95 16.42 -5.27 10.73
C SER A 95 16.85 -6.38 9.77
N ILE A 96 18.13 -6.41 9.43
CA ILE A 96 18.70 -7.42 8.53
C ILE A 96 18.68 -8.80 9.17
N LEU A 97 19.09 -8.92 10.45
CA LEU A 97 19.07 -10.20 11.16
C LEU A 97 17.65 -10.77 11.24
N ARG A 98 16.66 -9.92 11.51
CA ARG A 98 15.23 -10.33 11.53
C ARG A 98 14.76 -10.85 10.17
N GLU A 99 15.20 -10.25 9.08
CA GLU A 99 14.78 -10.71 7.76
C GLU A 99 15.51 -12.00 7.35
N LEU A 100 16.76 -12.18 7.75
CA LEU A 100 17.48 -13.44 7.59
C LEU A 100 16.82 -14.57 8.38
N GLU A 101 16.42 -14.33 9.63
CA GLU A 101 15.68 -15.31 10.44
C GLU A 101 14.28 -15.64 9.88
N ARG A 102 13.66 -14.71 9.15
CA ARG A 102 12.39 -14.96 8.45
C ARG A 102 12.56 -15.77 7.18
N GLU A 103 13.65 -15.56 6.45
CA GLU A 103 13.96 -16.31 5.23
C GLU A 103 14.52 -17.70 5.58
N PHE A 104 15.35 -17.81 6.61
CA PHE A 104 16.02 -19.01 7.08
C PHE A 104 15.64 -19.22 8.55
N VAL A 105 14.50 -19.86 8.77
CA VAL A 105 13.92 -19.98 10.12
C VAL A 105 14.77 -20.83 11.07
N GLU A 106 15.63 -21.70 10.55
CA GLU A 106 16.59 -22.52 11.27
C GLU A 106 17.76 -21.71 11.87
N LEU A 107 17.98 -20.47 11.42
CA LEU A 107 19.02 -19.60 11.95
C LEU A 107 18.56 -18.95 13.25
N GLU A 108 19.42 -18.90 14.23
CA GLU A 108 19.32 -18.02 15.39
C GLU A 108 20.40 -16.93 15.26
N LEU A 109 19.93 -15.69 15.14
CA LEU A 109 20.80 -14.53 14.94
C LEU A 109 20.55 -13.50 16.04
N GLU A 110 21.54 -13.27 16.87
CA GLU A 110 21.45 -12.31 17.97
C GLU A 110 22.53 -11.24 17.86
N LEU A 111 22.13 -9.99 18.01
CA LEU A 111 23.08 -8.88 18.19
C LEU A 111 23.38 -8.74 19.67
N GLU A 112 24.57 -9.11 20.06
CA GLU A 112 25.08 -8.89 21.42
C GLU A 112 25.81 -7.54 21.46
N ASP A 113 25.24 -6.61 22.19
CA ASP A 113 25.86 -5.31 22.41
C ASP A 113 26.16 -5.13 23.90
N SER A 114 27.45 -5.02 24.20
CA SER A 114 27.94 -4.74 25.53
C SER A 114 28.97 -3.62 25.50
N PRO A 115 29.25 -2.93 26.62
CA PRO A 115 30.25 -1.86 26.63
C PRO A 115 31.65 -2.28 26.16
N GLU A 116 31.97 -3.58 26.25
CA GLU A 116 33.27 -4.11 25.89
C GLU A 116 33.30 -4.71 24.47
N LYS A 117 32.14 -5.14 23.94
CA LYS A 117 32.09 -5.92 22.70
C LYS A 117 30.72 -5.92 22.05
N THR A 118 30.67 -5.56 20.76
CA THR A 118 29.51 -5.75 19.91
C THR A 118 29.79 -6.87 18.90
N GLN A 119 28.88 -7.86 18.80
CA GLN A 119 29.04 -9.00 17.87
C GLN A 119 27.71 -9.58 17.46
N ILE A 120 27.68 -10.24 16.29
CA ILE A 120 26.57 -11.09 15.87
C ILE A 120 26.88 -12.52 16.30
N ARG A 121 25.98 -13.12 17.06
CA ARG A 121 25.98 -14.54 17.33
C ARG A 121 25.11 -15.24 16.27
N LEU A 122 25.69 -16.13 15.51
CA LEU A 122 25.01 -16.96 14.53
C LEU A 122 25.01 -18.40 15.04
N ARG A 123 23.83 -19.01 15.22
CA ARG A 123 23.66 -20.43 15.47
C ARG A 123 22.90 -21.07 14.32
N SER A 124 23.45 -22.16 13.79
CA SER A 124 22.85 -22.95 12.71
C SER A 124 23.28 -24.41 12.87
N ALA A 125 22.32 -25.35 12.88
CA ALA A 125 22.58 -26.80 12.98
C ALA A 125 23.52 -27.19 14.12
N GLY A 126 23.42 -26.53 15.28
CA GLY A 126 24.27 -26.79 16.46
C GLY A 126 25.68 -26.17 16.41
N VAL A 127 26.02 -25.46 15.35
CA VAL A 127 27.29 -24.72 15.22
C VAL A 127 27.05 -23.26 15.61
N GLU A 128 27.90 -22.73 16.50
CA GLU A 128 27.90 -21.32 16.88
C GLU A 128 29.07 -20.60 16.22
N THR A 129 28.80 -19.47 15.59
CA THR A 129 29.78 -18.57 14.97
C THR A 129 29.60 -17.17 15.53
N LEU A 130 30.70 -16.56 16.01
CA LEU A 130 30.69 -15.19 16.51
C LEU A 130 31.35 -14.24 15.50
N LEU A 131 30.65 -13.21 15.09
CA LEU A 131 31.11 -12.22 14.14
C LEU A 131 31.28 -10.87 14.88
N PRO A 132 32.52 -10.48 15.26
CA PRO A 132 32.72 -9.20 15.96
C PRO A 132 32.46 -8.01 15.03
N ILE A 133 31.91 -6.95 15.62
CA ILE A 133 31.66 -5.66 15.00
C ILE A 133 32.58 -4.64 15.68
N ALA A 134 33.25 -3.77 14.91
CA ALA A 134 34.05 -2.72 15.47
C ALA A 134 33.18 -1.68 16.18
N ASN A 135 33.61 -1.17 17.32
CA ASN A 135 32.92 -0.14 18.09
C ASN A 135 33.80 1.14 18.17
N PRO A 136 33.28 2.35 17.81
CA PRO A 136 31.96 2.61 17.24
C PRO A 136 31.82 2.10 15.82
N ALA A 137 30.69 1.45 15.55
CA ALA A 137 30.40 0.94 14.23
C ALA A 137 29.97 2.09 13.31
N GLY A 138 30.59 2.18 12.12
CA GLY A 138 30.12 3.02 11.03
C GLY A 138 29.46 2.17 9.93
N LEU A 139 28.90 2.80 8.92
CA LEU A 139 28.28 2.07 7.78
C LEU A 139 29.25 1.11 7.08
N GLU A 140 30.51 1.48 6.98
CA GLU A 140 31.57 0.65 6.38
C GLU A 140 31.76 -0.63 7.18
N GLN A 141 31.81 -0.54 8.52
CA GLN A 141 31.95 -1.70 9.39
C GLN A 141 30.71 -2.59 9.33
N VAL A 142 29.49 -1.99 9.27
CA VAL A 142 28.25 -2.75 9.03
C VAL A 142 28.34 -3.52 7.73
N HIS A 143 28.73 -2.87 6.64
CA HIS A 143 28.90 -3.49 5.33
C HIS A 143 29.86 -4.69 5.39
N HIS A 144 31.06 -4.51 5.94
CA HIS A 144 32.04 -5.60 6.11
C HIS A 144 31.51 -6.75 6.96
N THR A 145 30.80 -6.44 8.03
CA THR A 145 30.21 -7.46 8.90
C THR A 145 29.15 -8.28 8.16
N LEU A 146 28.29 -7.62 7.36
CA LEU A 146 27.28 -8.29 6.55
C LEU A 146 27.89 -9.15 5.43
N GLN A 147 28.99 -8.71 4.83
CA GLN A 147 29.74 -9.56 3.87
C GLN A 147 30.26 -10.84 4.54
N ARG A 148 30.83 -10.72 5.74
CA ARG A 148 31.28 -11.91 6.51
C ARG A 148 30.12 -12.80 6.92
N LEU A 149 28.98 -12.22 7.35
CA LEU A 149 27.77 -12.95 7.67
C LEU A 149 27.26 -13.72 6.43
N ALA A 150 27.17 -13.07 5.29
CA ALA A 150 26.78 -13.71 4.03
C ALA A 150 27.69 -14.87 3.67
N GLN A 151 28.99 -14.71 3.83
CA GLN A 151 29.95 -15.77 3.59
C GLN A 151 29.78 -16.94 4.56
N SER A 152 29.59 -16.67 5.85
CA SER A 152 29.35 -17.70 6.85
C SER A 152 28.07 -18.49 6.56
N LEU A 153 26.98 -17.81 6.17
CA LEU A 153 25.71 -18.45 5.81
C LEU A 153 25.84 -19.37 4.59
N ARG A 154 26.55 -18.94 3.55
CA ARG A 154 26.79 -19.74 2.35
C ARG A 154 27.61 -21.01 2.60
N THR A 155 28.48 -21.00 3.61
CA THR A 155 29.31 -22.15 3.96
C THR A 155 28.63 -23.07 4.97
N SER A 156 27.62 -22.60 5.72
CA SER A 156 26.98 -23.36 6.79
C SER A 156 25.92 -24.35 6.29
N SER A 157 25.29 -24.11 5.14
CA SER A 157 24.29 -25.01 4.57
C SER A 157 24.11 -24.81 3.07
N PRO A 158 23.96 -25.90 2.29
CA PRO A 158 23.59 -25.84 0.87
C PRO A 158 22.23 -25.18 0.63
N LEU A 159 21.34 -25.16 1.62
CA LEU A 159 20.03 -24.52 1.57
C LEU A 159 20.11 -22.98 1.56
N HIS A 160 21.26 -22.43 1.91
CA HIS A 160 21.51 -20.99 1.92
C HIS A 160 22.10 -20.53 0.57
N SER A 161 21.30 -20.63 -0.50
CA SER A 161 21.80 -20.17 -1.82
C SER A 161 22.26 -18.72 -1.76
N PRO A 162 23.31 -18.34 -2.50
CA PRO A 162 23.83 -16.98 -2.51
C PRO A 162 22.76 -15.94 -2.82
N GLN A 163 21.87 -16.23 -3.74
CA GLN A 163 20.79 -15.33 -4.17
C GLN A 163 19.76 -15.10 -3.06
N ARG A 164 19.39 -16.16 -2.33
CA ARG A 164 18.45 -16.03 -1.18
C ARG A 164 19.04 -15.23 -0.03
N VAL A 165 20.31 -15.47 0.30
CA VAL A 165 21.01 -14.71 1.33
C VAL A 165 21.05 -13.22 0.96
N GLU A 166 21.42 -12.91 -0.28
CA GLU A 166 21.52 -11.54 -0.78
C GLU A 166 20.18 -10.83 -0.79
N LEU A 167 19.13 -11.52 -1.24
CA LEU A 167 17.76 -11.01 -1.22
C LEU A 167 17.27 -10.72 0.21
N ALA A 168 17.58 -11.56 1.17
CA ALA A 168 17.20 -11.35 2.57
C ALA A 168 17.95 -10.15 3.19
N LEU A 169 19.27 -10.03 2.91
CA LEU A 169 20.07 -8.87 3.32
C LEU A 169 19.50 -7.55 2.76
N ALA A 170 19.23 -7.53 1.44
CA ALA A 170 18.71 -6.34 0.76
C ALA A 170 17.30 -5.95 1.26
N ARG A 171 16.44 -6.93 1.53
CA ARG A 171 15.11 -6.70 2.12
C ARG A 171 15.20 -6.17 3.55
N GLY A 172 16.07 -6.78 4.37
CA GLY A 172 16.29 -6.34 5.74
C GLY A 172 16.82 -4.91 5.80
N LEU A 173 17.75 -4.59 4.90
CA LEU A 173 18.28 -3.23 4.76
C LEU A 173 17.17 -2.25 4.37
N SER A 174 16.37 -2.57 3.33
CA SER A 174 15.27 -1.71 2.89
C SER A 174 14.23 -1.45 3.98
N LYS A 175 13.91 -2.47 4.80
CA LYS A 175 12.97 -2.31 5.92
C LYS A 175 13.46 -1.42 7.06
N ALA A 176 14.77 -1.25 7.20
CA ALA A 176 15.36 -0.35 8.19
C ALA A 176 15.28 1.12 7.77
N LEU A 177 15.10 1.38 6.50
CA LEU A 177 15.02 2.72 5.93
C LEU A 177 13.59 3.29 6.04
N ASP A 178 13.24 4.18 5.15
CA ASP A 178 11.87 4.71 5.04
C ASP A 178 10.98 3.80 4.15
N PRO A 179 9.64 3.92 4.22
CA PRO A 179 8.73 3.07 3.44
C PRO A 179 8.83 3.22 1.92
N HIS A 180 9.53 4.25 1.44
CA HIS A 180 9.66 4.57 0.01
C HIS A 180 10.99 4.10 -0.57
N SER A 181 11.97 3.79 0.29
CA SER A 181 13.26 3.23 -0.10
C SER A 181 13.16 1.72 -0.22
N VAL A 182 13.46 1.18 -1.40
CA VAL A 182 13.35 -0.24 -1.67
C VAL A 182 14.40 -0.71 -2.66
N TRP A 183 14.99 -1.87 -2.37
CA TRP A 183 15.76 -2.63 -3.34
C TRP A 183 14.83 -3.61 -4.07
N MET A 184 14.98 -3.72 -5.37
CA MET A 184 14.13 -4.52 -6.25
C MET A 184 14.96 -5.51 -7.04
N PRO A 185 14.61 -6.82 -7.07
CA PRO A 185 15.18 -7.78 -8.00
C PRO A 185 14.99 -7.35 -9.45
N GLN A 186 15.82 -7.86 -10.38
CA GLN A 186 15.82 -7.50 -11.80
C GLN A 186 14.41 -7.47 -12.43
N ALA A 187 13.60 -8.50 -12.18
CA ALA A 187 12.24 -8.58 -12.75
C ALA A 187 11.33 -7.45 -12.26
N ALA A 188 11.30 -7.24 -10.93
CA ALA A 188 10.50 -6.18 -10.30
C ALA A 188 10.98 -4.77 -10.70
N PHE A 189 12.30 -4.57 -10.82
CA PHE A 189 12.85 -3.28 -11.24
C PHE A 189 12.55 -2.97 -12.71
N ARG A 190 12.56 -3.97 -13.57
CA ARG A 190 12.18 -3.84 -14.97
C ARG A 190 10.72 -3.42 -15.12
N GLU A 191 9.83 -4.03 -14.34
CA GLU A 191 8.43 -3.66 -14.29
C GLU A 191 8.23 -2.25 -13.73
N PHE A 192 8.89 -1.92 -12.62
CA PHE A 192 8.88 -0.58 -12.04
C PHE A 192 9.31 0.48 -13.07
N ARG A 193 10.40 0.28 -13.79
CA ARG A 193 10.85 1.19 -14.83
C ARG A 193 9.81 1.39 -15.93
N SER A 194 9.25 0.29 -16.44
CA SER A 194 8.19 0.36 -17.46
C SER A 194 6.99 1.20 -17.01
N ASN A 195 6.64 1.09 -15.73
CA ASN A 195 5.53 1.87 -15.15
C ASN A 195 5.88 3.37 -14.99
N VAL A 196 7.14 3.69 -14.72
CA VAL A 196 7.60 5.10 -14.52
C VAL A 196 7.78 5.82 -15.86
N THR A 197 8.36 5.15 -16.86
CA THR A 197 8.60 5.78 -18.18
C THR A 197 7.31 5.93 -19.00
N GLY A 198 6.22 5.27 -18.58
CA GLY A 198 4.98 5.26 -19.37
C GLY A 198 5.09 4.49 -20.69
N GLU A 199 6.28 4.02 -21.02
CA GLU A 199 6.57 3.21 -22.20
C GLU A 199 6.18 1.76 -21.94
N TYR A 200 4.90 1.48 -21.78
CA TYR A 200 4.51 0.09 -21.86
C TYR A 200 3.94 -0.25 -23.23
N ALA A 201 4.48 -1.29 -23.81
CA ALA A 201 3.87 -1.88 -24.96
C ALA A 201 2.70 -2.74 -24.50
N GLY A 202 1.54 -2.38 -24.99
CA GLY A 202 0.30 -3.04 -24.64
C GLY A 202 -0.65 -3.09 -25.82
N LEU A 203 -1.92 -3.32 -25.51
CA LEU A 203 -2.98 -3.43 -26.50
C LEU A 203 -3.91 -2.21 -26.52
N GLY A 204 -3.78 -1.30 -25.54
CA GLY A 204 -4.67 -0.15 -25.38
C GLY A 204 -6.07 -0.56 -24.91
N VAL A 205 -6.13 -1.50 -23.95
CA VAL A 205 -7.37 -1.94 -23.30
C VAL A 205 -7.34 -1.60 -21.82
N VAL A 206 -8.45 -1.06 -21.32
CA VAL A 206 -8.77 -1.01 -19.91
C VAL A 206 -9.64 -2.21 -19.60
N VAL A 207 -9.22 -3.05 -18.67
CA VAL A 207 -9.91 -4.28 -18.30
C VAL A 207 -10.39 -4.23 -16.87
N GLY A 208 -11.53 -4.84 -16.60
CA GLY A 208 -12.09 -4.96 -15.25
C GLY A 208 -12.80 -6.30 -15.08
N LEU A 209 -13.03 -6.69 -13.81
CA LEU A 209 -13.82 -7.86 -13.47
C LEU A 209 -15.29 -7.45 -13.28
N ARG A 210 -16.17 -7.98 -14.10
CA ARG A 210 -17.61 -7.84 -13.95
C ARG A 210 -18.25 -9.22 -13.88
N GLU A 211 -19.04 -9.47 -12.86
CA GLU A 211 -19.64 -10.81 -12.63
C GLU A 211 -18.58 -11.94 -12.65
N ASN A 212 -17.41 -11.68 -12.08
CA ASN A 212 -16.27 -12.60 -12.06
C ASN A 212 -15.69 -12.95 -13.46
N GLN A 213 -15.98 -12.17 -14.49
CA GLN A 213 -15.46 -12.32 -15.85
C GLN A 213 -14.61 -11.10 -16.21
N LEU A 214 -13.49 -11.32 -16.87
CA LEU A 214 -12.63 -10.26 -17.37
C LEU A 214 -13.28 -9.63 -18.60
N GLU A 215 -13.59 -8.35 -18.52
CA GLU A 215 -14.28 -7.59 -19.56
C GLU A 215 -13.47 -6.36 -19.96
N VAL A 216 -13.59 -5.95 -21.22
CA VAL A 216 -13.08 -4.67 -21.70
C VAL A 216 -13.98 -3.55 -21.21
N ILE A 217 -13.48 -2.71 -20.33
CA ILE A 217 -14.20 -1.54 -19.82
C ILE A 217 -14.09 -0.37 -20.78
N ALA A 218 -12.89 -0.11 -21.31
CA ALA A 218 -12.63 0.98 -22.24
C ALA A 218 -11.47 0.64 -23.20
N LEU A 219 -11.37 1.39 -24.27
CA LEU A 219 -10.31 1.28 -25.27
C LEU A 219 -9.61 2.62 -25.42
N MET A 220 -8.29 2.59 -25.46
CA MET A 220 -7.47 3.77 -25.69
C MET A 220 -7.42 4.11 -27.19
N ASP A 221 -7.46 5.39 -27.49
CA ASP A 221 -7.40 5.88 -28.87
C ASP A 221 -6.05 5.53 -29.49
N GLY A 222 -6.07 5.14 -30.77
CA GLY A 222 -4.87 4.69 -31.46
C GLY A 222 -4.30 3.34 -31.01
N GLY A 223 -4.86 2.72 -29.94
CA GLY A 223 -4.39 1.45 -29.43
C GLY A 223 -4.71 0.26 -30.34
N PRO A 224 -3.85 -0.78 -30.38
CA PRO A 224 -4.03 -1.99 -31.20
C PRO A 224 -5.41 -2.63 -31.07
N ALA A 225 -5.97 -2.67 -29.86
CA ALA A 225 -7.29 -3.28 -29.62
C ALA A 225 -8.42 -2.50 -30.28
N LYS A 226 -8.40 -1.16 -30.24
CA LYS A 226 -9.41 -0.34 -30.89
C LYS A 226 -9.34 -0.47 -32.42
N ILE A 227 -8.12 -0.48 -32.96
CA ILE A 227 -7.87 -0.66 -34.40
C ILE A 227 -8.37 -2.03 -34.89
N SER A 228 -8.21 -3.09 -34.07
CA SER A 228 -8.65 -4.44 -34.45
C SER A 228 -10.15 -4.72 -34.26
N GLY A 229 -10.93 -3.73 -33.80
CA GLY A 229 -12.39 -3.86 -33.69
C GLY A 229 -12.89 -4.53 -32.42
N ILE A 230 -12.07 -4.65 -31.40
CA ILE A 230 -12.50 -4.97 -30.02
C ILE A 230 -13.41 -3.84 -29.54
N LYS A 231 -14.38 -4.16 -28.72
CA LYS A 231 -15.37 -3.20 -28.19
C LYS A 231 -15.45 -3.27 -26.66
N PRO A 232 -15.81 -2.17 -25.99
CA PRO A 232 -16.22 -2.22 -24.60
C PRO A 232 -17.33 -3.25 -24.40
N GLY A 233 -17.25 -4.03 -23.35
CA GLY A 233 -18.15 -5.16 -23.07
C GLY A 233 -17.65 -6.50 -23.61
N ASP A 234 -16.67 -6.56 -24.51
CA ASP A 234 -16.10 -7.84 -24.95
C ASP A 234 -15.43 -8.55 -23.77
N ARG A 235 -15.74 -9.84 -23.58
CA ARG A 235 -15.25 -10.66 -22.47
C ARG A 235 -14.13 -11.57 -22.94
N PHE A 236 -13.05 -11.63 -22.15
CA PHE A 236 -11.91 -12.49 -22.47
C PHE A 236 -12.21 -13.94 -22.16
N VAL A 237 -11.98 -14.82 -23.12
CA VAL A 237 -12.06 -16.28 -22.96
C VAL A 237 -10.66 -16.89 -22.85
N LYS A 238 -9.75 -16.52 -23.79
CA LYS A 238 -8.37 -16.98 -23.78
C LYS A 238 -7.40 -15.85 -24.14
N ILE A 239 -6.21 -15.94 -23.57
CA ILE A 239 -5.04 -15.13 -23.93
C ILE A 239 -3.94 -16.11 -24.37
N GLY A 240 -3.59 -16.07 -25.66
CA GLY A 240 -2.78 -17.11 -26.28
C GLY A 240 -3.50 -18.45 -26.28
N THR A 241 -2.91 -19.46 -25.68
CA THR A 241 -3.47 -20.81 -25.54
C THR A 241 -4.18 -21.05 -24.20
N THR A 242 -4.11 -20.12 -23.27
CA THR A 242 -4.56 -20.29 -21.88
C THR A 242 -5.91 -19.60 -21.66
N ALA A 243 -6.86 -20.31 -21.04
CA ALA A 243 -8.15 -19.74 -20.64
C ALA A 243 -7.97 -18.72 -19.49
N VAL A 244 -8.66 -17.58 -19.59
CA VAL A 244 -8.57 -16.49 -18.62
C VAL A 244 -9.06 -16.90 -17.22
N ALA A 245 -10.03 -17.81 -17.14
CA ALA A 245 -10.52 -18.35 -15.88
C ALA A 245 -9.45 -19.04 -15.01
N HIS A 246 -8.30 -19.37 -15.60
CA HIS A 246 -7.19 -20.05 -14.91
C HIS A 246 -5.98 -19.14 -14.66
N MET A 247 -6.14 -17.83 -14.87
CA MET A 247 -5.08 -16.84 -14.67
C MET A 247 -5.37 -15.96 -13.46
N THR A 248 -4.32 -15.57 -12.75
CA THR A 248 -4.41 -14.47 -11.80
C THR A 248 -4.53 -13.13 -12.54
N GLN A 249 -5.05 -12.11 -11.87
CA GLN A 249 -5.12 -10.76 -12.45
C GLN A 249 -3.73 -10.24 -12.88
N GLU A 250 -2.72 -10.52 -12.08
CA GLU A 250 -1.32 -10.15 -12.39
C GLU A 250 -0.82 -10.84 -13.66
N GLU A 251 -1.09 -12.12 -13.82
CA GLU A 251 -0.72 -12.88 -15.01
C GLU A 251 -1.45 -12.37 -16.27
N ILE A 252 -2.74 -12.04 -16.15
CA ILE A 252 -3.51 -11.43 -17.24
C ILE A 252 -2.84 -10.14 -17.69
N LEU A 253 -2.58 -9.21 -16.78
CA LEU A 253 -1.95 -7.94 -17.09
C LEU A 253 -0.56 -8.12 -17.68
N ARG A 254 0.24 -9.03 -17.14
CA ARG A 254 1.57 -9.37 -17.66
C ARG A 254 1.52 -9.92 -19.10
N ARG A 255 0.52 -10.75 -19.42
CA ARG A 255 0.35 -11.32 -20.77
C ARG A 255 -0.18 -10.31 -21.77
N LEU A 256 -1.08 -9.42 -21.37
CA LEU A 256 -1.58 -8.34 -22.23
C LEU A 256 -0.47 -7.33 -22.56
N ARG A 257 0.41 -7.05 -21.62
CA ARG A 257 1.65 -6.28 -21.81
C ARG A 257 2.71 -7.15 -22.50
N GLY A 258 3.79 -6.53 -22.94
CA GLY A 258 4.94 -7.23 -23.50
C GLY A 258 5.82 -6.34 -24.36
N LYS A 259 6.77 -6.90 -25.09
CA LYS A 259 7.70 -6.13 -25.92
C LYS A 259 6.97 -5.58 -27.15
N VAL A 260 7.23 -4.31 -27.51
CA VAL A 260 6.73 -3.69 -28.78
C VAL A 260 7.00 -4.59 -29.96
N GLY A 261 6.02 -4.72 -30.87
CA GLY A 261 6.12 -5.52 -32.07
C GLY A 261 5.84 -7.02 -31.89
N THR A 262 5.63 -7.50 -30.65
CA THR A 262 5.26 -8.90 -30.41
C THR A 262 3.77 -9.12 -30.60
N SER A 263 3.41 -10.24 -31.21
CA SER A 263 2.01 -10.63 -31.46
C SER A 263 1.40 -11.33 -30.26
N ILE A 264 0.10 -11.13 -30.09
CA ILE A 264 -0.73 -11.86 -29.12
C ILE A 264 -2.06 -12.26 -29.78
N VAL A 265 -2.55 -13.43 -29.41
CA VAL A 265 -3.86 -13.91 -29.84
C VAL A 265 -4.83 -13.81 -28.66
N LEU A 266 -6.00 -13.23 -28.88
CA LEU A 266 -7.09 -13.16 -27.93
C LEU A 266 -8.30 -13.87 -28.48
N GLU A 267 -8.97 -14.69 -27.66
CA GLU A 267 -10.33 -15.20 -27.94
C GLU A 267 -11.27 -14.48 -26.97
N MET A 268 -12.29 -13.83 -27.50
CA MET A 268 -13.22 -13.00 -26.75
C MET A 268 -14.66 -13.29 -27.16
N VAL A 269 -15.60 -13.15 -26.22
CA VAL A 269 -17.05 -13.25 -26.50
C VAL A 269 -17.66 -11.87 -26.36
N ARG A 270 -18.45 -11.48 -27.36
CA ARG A 270 -19.18 -10.21 -27.36
C ARG A 270 -20.56 -10.39 -26.73
N PRO A 271 -21.04 -9.45 -25.88
CA PRO A 271 -22.39 -9.54 -25.32
C PRO A 271 -23.46 -9.75 -26.38
N GLY A 272 -24.29 -10.77 -26.19
CA GLY A 272 -25.34 -11.17 -27.16
C GLY A 272 -24.90 -12.15 -28.23
N GLY A 273 -23.66 -12.65 -28.20
CA GLY A 273 -23.15 -13.72 -29.04
C GLY A 273 -22.48 -14.80 -28.19
N ASP A 274 -22.61 -16.06 -28.61
CA ASP A 274 -22.06 -17.23 -27.90
C ASP A 274 -20.76 -17.74 -28.51
N GLU A 275 -20.41 -17.31 -29.72
CA GLU A 275 -19.20 -17.75 -30.41
C GLU A 275 -18.00 -16.86 -30.08
N PRO A 276 -16.85 -17.45 -29.73
CA PRO A 276 -15.64 -16.68 -29.51
C PRO A 276 -15.10 -16.02 -30.79
N ILE A 277 -14.83 -14.73 -30.72
CA ILE A 277 -14.17 -13.95 -31.76
C ILE A 277 -12.66 -13.99 -31.50
N ARG A 278 -11.89 -14.36 -32.53
CA ARG A 278 -10.43 -14.41 -32.45
C ARG A 278 -9.82 -13.12 -32.99
N PHE A 279 -8.98 -12.47 -32.15
CA PHE A 279 -8.22 -11.31 -32.50
C PHE A 279 -6.72 -11.63 -32.47
N VAL A 280 -5.97 -11.15 -33.49
CA VAL A 280 -4.51 -11.22 -33.52
C VAL A 280 -4.01 -9.77 -33.50
N LEU A 281 -3.35 -9.39 -32.39
CA LEU A 281 -2.88 -8.03 -32.18
C LEU A 281 -1.36 -7.99 -32.07
N VAL A 282 -0.79 -6.86 -32.46
CA VAL A 282 0.63 -6.57 -32.27
C VAL A 282 0.74 -5.50 -31.19
N ARG A 283 1.52 -5.79 -30.12
CA ARG A 283 1.74 -4.82 -29.05
C ARG A 283 2.45 -3.58 -29.57
N ALA A 284 1.93 -2.42 -29.23
CA ALA A 284 2.49 -1.13 -29.57
C ALA A 284 2.68 -0.29 -28.31
N VAL A 285 3.46 0.78 -28.38
CA VAL A 285 3.43 1.84 -27.38
C VAL A 285 2.04 2.46 -27.44
N VAL A 286 1.34 2.48 -26.31
CA VAL A 286 0.01 3.07 -26.20
C VAL A 286 0.14 4.28 -25.30
N GLU A 287 -0.08 5.45 -25.86
CA GLU A 287 -0.15 6.68 -25.11
C GLU A 287 -1.53 6.76 -24.43
N SER A 288 -1.55 6.88 -23.12
CA SER A 288 -2.76 7.15 -22.35
C SER A 288 -2.82 8.66 -22.13
N PRO A 289 -3.88 9.35 -22.54
CA PRO A 289 -4.05 10.75 -22.17
C PRO A 289 -3.94 10.91 -20.65
N SER A 290 -3.26 11.95 -20.22
CA SER A 290 -3.14 12.27 -18.79
C SER A 290 -4.22 13.24 -18.33
N VAL A 291 -4.98 13.83 -19.24
CA VAL A 291 -6.02 14.83 -18.99
C VAL A 291 -7.35 14.40 -19.60
N GLU A 292 -8.37 14.27 -18.75
CA GLU A 292 -9.77 14.13 -19.17
C GLU A 292 -10.46 15.48 -19.08
N VAL A 293 -11.29 15.82 -20.07
CA VAL A 293 -11.98 17.11 -20.15
C VAL A 293 -13.49 16.93 -20.16
N VAL A 294 -14.16 17.69 -19.31
CA VAL A 294 -15.63 17.77 -19.30
C VAL A 294 -16.07 19.22 -19.37
N GLU A 295 -16.94 19.52 -20.30
CA GLU A 295 -17.56 20.86 -20.48
C GLU A 295 -18.91 20.92 -19.77
N LEU A 296 -18.99 21.76 -18.74
CA LEU A 296 -20.21 21.98 -17.96
C LEU A 296 -20.88 23.29 -18.37
N GLN A 297 -22.08 23.19 -18.90
CA GLN A 297 -22.86 24.36 -19.27
C GLN A 297 -23.59 24.92 -18.04
N GLU A 298 -23.45 26.23 -17.79
CA GLU A 298 -24.05 26.90 -16.67
C GLU A 298 -24.80 28.19 -17.08
N ALA A 299 -25.78 28.57 -16.29
CA ALA A 299 -26.42 29.87 -16.46
C ALA A 299 -25.38 30.98 -16.22
N GLY A 300 -24.99 31.66 -17.29
CA GLY A 300 -24.01 32.76 -17.22
C GLY A 300 -22.59 32.41 -17.66
N GLY A 301 -22.33 31.21 -18.24
CA GLY A 301 -21.07 30.85 -18.87
C GLY A 301 -20.69 29.39 -18.69
N GLN A 302 -19.59 28.99 -19.31
CA GLN A 302 -19.10 27.63 -19.33
C GLN A 302 -18.12 27.39 -18.20
N ILE A 303 -18.16 26.21 -17.61
CA ILE A 303 -17.15 25.72 -16.68
C ILE A 303 -16.46 24.53 -17.34
N ARG A 304 -15.12 24.59 -17.44
CA ARG A 304 -14.32 23.48 -17.91
C ARG A 304 -13.75 22.72 -16.72
N LEU A 305 -13.97 21.41 -16.68
CA LEU A 305 -13.36 20.53 -15.72
C LEU A 305 -12.22 19.77 -16.41
N LEU A 306 -11.01 19.89 -15.87
CA LEU A 306 -9.83 19.13 -16.28
C LEU A 306 -9.49 18.15 -15.16
N ARG A 307 -9.66 16.86 -15.42
CA ARG A 307 -9.21 15.80 -14.52
C ARG A 307 -7.84 15.33 -14.96
N LEU A 308 -6.87 15.44 -14.05
CA LEU A 308 -5.51 14.94 -14.26
C LEU A 308 -5.37 13.57 -13.60
N GLU A 309 -5.23 12.52 -14.41
CA GLU A 309 -5.10 11.14 -13.92
C GLU A 309 -3.73 10.89 -13.28
N ARG A 310 -2.69 11.48 -13.87
CA ARG A 310 -1.29 11.41 -13.41
C ARG A 310 -0.46 12.48 -14.07
N PHE A 311 0.74 12.72 -13.55
CA PHE A 311 1.72 13.59 -14.20
C PHE A 311 2.71 12.76 -15.00
N GLN A 312 2.65 12.86 -16.32
CA GLN A 312 3.54 12.20 -17.27
C GLN A 312 4.14 13.23 -18.23
N GLN A 313 5.10 12.81 -19.06
CA GLN A 313 5.67 13.66 -20.08
C GLN A 313 4.54 14.10 -21.04
N GLY A 314 4.43 15.39 -21.31
CA GLY A 314 3.37 15.95 -22.15
C GLY A 314 2.10 16.40 -21.43
N THR A 315 1.89 16.07 -20.12
CA THR A 315 0.71 16.53 -19.37
C THR A 315 0.52 18.05 -19.43
N ALA A 316 1.60 18.82 -19.37
CA ALA A 316 1.50 20.28 -19.45
C ALA A 316 1.03 20.76 -20.82
N ASP A 317 1.46 20.13 -21.89
CA ASP A 317 1.02 20.45 -23.26
C ASP A 317 -0.46 20.09 -23.45
N GLU A 318 -0.91 18.93 -22.91
CA GLU A 318 -2.33 18.55 -22.90
C GLU A 318 -3.17 19.58 -22.12
N VAL A 319 -2.74 19.97 -20.90
CA VAL A 319 -3.41 21.00 -20.10
C VAL A 319 -3.45 22.33 -20.87
N GLN A 320 -2.32 22.77 -21.46
CA GLN A 320 -2.27 24.00 -22.22
C GLN A 320 -3.27 24.02 -23.38
N ALA A 321 -3.33 22.95 -24.16
CA ALA A 321 -4.29 22.84 -25.28
C ALA A 321 -5.74 22.99 -24.80
N HIS A 322 -6.05 22.51 -23.61
CA HIS A 322 -7.38 22.62 -23.01
C HIS A 322 -7.62 23.94 -22.25
N LEU A 323 -6.60 24.73 -21.96
CA LEU A 323 -6.76 26.09 -21.42
C LEU A 323 -7.02 27.12 -22.50
N GLU A 324 -6.64 26.84 -23.72
CA GLU A 324 -6.86 27.73 -24.86
C GLU A 324 -8.34 28.08 -25.05
N GLY A 325 -8.61 29.33 -25.33
CA GLY A 325 -9.97 29.86 -25.51
C GLY A 325 -10.73 30.18 -24.21
N LEU A 326 -10.18 29.83 -23.03
CA LEU A 326 -10.80 30.27 -21.77
C LEU A 326 -10.58 31.75 -21.49
N THR A 327 -11.62 32.41 -21.00
CA THR A 327 -11.64 33.83 -20.60
C THR A 327 -12.11 33.99 -19.16
N GLN A 328 -12.04 35.19 -18.62
CA GLN A 328 -12.54 35.49 -17.26
C GLN A 328 -14.02 35.17 -17.06
N GLN A 329 -14.80 35.06 -18.12
CA GLN A 329 -16.21 34.68 -18.05
C GLN A 329 -16.42 33.17 -17.88
N ASN A 330 -15.35 32.35 -18.05
CA ASN A 330 -15.39 30.93 -17.84
C ASN A 330 -15.06 30.61 -16.38
N GLY A 331 -15.28 29.36 -15.97
CA GLY A 331 -14.77 28.77 -14.72
C GLY A 331 -13.86 27.59 -15.06
N LEU A 332 -12.89 27.34 -14.21
CA LEU A 332 -11.99 26.18 -14.33
C LEU A 332 -12.06 25.35 -13.04
N ILE A 333 -12.31 24.06 -13.20
CA ILE A 333 -12.17 23.06 -12.14
C ILE A 333 -10.99 22.18 -12.53
N LEU A 334 -9.97 22.11 -11.67
CA LEU A 334 -8.84 21.20 -11.81
C LEU A 334 -9.03 20.04 -10.83
N ASP A 335 -9.33 18.85 -11.34
CA ASP A 335 -9.57 17.67 -10.51
C ASP A 335 -8.30 16.85 -10.39
N LEU A 336 -7.69 16.86 -9.19
CA LEU A 336 -6.51 16.08 -8.81
C LEU A 336 -6.87 14.89 -7.91
N ARG A 337 -8.15 14.61 -7.68
CA ARG A 337 -8.59 13.48 -6.86
C ARG A 337 -8.18 12.16 -7.53
N GLY A 338 -7.65 11.24 -6.74
CA GLY A 338 -7.14 9.97 -7.25
C GLY A 338 -5.81 10.05 -8.00
N ASN A 339 -5.23 11.23 -8.17
CA ASN A 339 -3.95 11.41 -8.87
C ASN A 339 -2.76 11.11 -7.93
N PRO A 340 -2.03 9.99 -8.11
CA PRO A 340 -0.93 9.60 -7.21
C PRO A 340 0.35 10.44 -7.42
N GLY A 341 0.30 11.43 -8.31
CA GLY A 341 1.46 12.22 -8.71
C GLY A 341 2.07 11.74 -10.02
N GLY A 342 3.37 11.74 -10.11
CA GLY A 342 4.13 11.37 -11.29
C GLY A 342 5.37 12.24 -11.46
N ILE A 343 5.63 12.71 -12.68
CA ILE A 343 6.79 13.52 -13.02
C ILE A 343 6.64 14.93 -12.41
N LEU A 344 7.57 15.30 -11.53
CA LEU A 344 7.55 16.61 -10.86
C LEU A 344 7.61 17.76 -11.87
N GLU A 345 8.45 17.61 -12.90
CA GLU A 345 8.62 18.62 -13.95
C GLU A 345 7.28 18.93 -14.63
N ALA A 346 6.50 17.89 -14.99
CA ALA A 346 5.18 18.06 -15.57
C ALA A 346 4.22 18.82 -14.63
N ALA A 347 4.24 18.54 -13.32
CA ALA A 347 3.42 19.28 -12.34
C ALA A 347 3.88 20.74 -12.21
N THR A 348 5.19 20.99 -12.21
CA THR A 348 5.71 22.38 -12.16
C THR A 348 5.43 23.15 -13.46
N GLU A 349 5.42 22.48 -14.60
CA GLU A 349 5.02 23.08 -15.88
C GLU A 349 3.51 23.41 -15.89
N VAL A 350 2.65 22.54 -15.35
CA VAL A 350 1.23 22.85 -15.19
C VAL A 350 1.04 24.04 -14.23
N ALA A 351 1.80 24.08 -13.12
CA ALA A 351 1.77 25.23 -12.21
C ALA A 351 2.21 26.53 -12.91
N ASP A 352 3.24 26.48 -13.77
CA ASP A 352 3.73 27.61 -14.56
C ASP A 352 2.70 28.14 -15.57
N LEU A 353 1.85 27.26 -16.11
CA LEU A 353 0.72 27.67 -16.94
C LEU A 353 -0.30 28.52 -16.16
N LEU A 354 -0.55 28.20 -14.91
CA LEU A 354 -1.62 28.76 -14.09
C LEU A 354 -1.17 29.93 -13.21
N LEU A 355 0.12 30.02 -12.86
CA LEU A 355 0.67 31.03 -11.96
C LEU A 355 1.34 32.18 -12.73
N PRO A 356 1.34 33.41 -12.18
CA PRO A 356 2.18 34.47 -12.68
C PRO A 356 3.67 34.10 -12.62
N GLY A 357 4.47 34.68 -13.53
CA GLY A 357 5.90 34.42 -13.56
C GLY A 357 6.65 34.93 -12.33
N GLY A 358 7.72 34.23 -11.97
CA GLY A 358 8.62 34.60 -10.86
C GLY A 358 8.25 34.04 -9.49
N LEU A 359 7.08 33.38 -9.35
CA LEU A 359 6.64 32.79 -8.10
C LEU A 359 7.34 31.44 -7.88
N GLU A 360 7.68 31.13 -6.64
CA GLU A 360 8.23 29.82 -6.29
C GLU A 360 7.11 28.78 -6.33
N ILE A 361 7.35 27.67 -7.03
CA ILE A 361 6.39 26.55 -7.13
C ILE A 361 6.72 25.49 -6.07
N VAL A 362 7.98 25.14 -5.97
CA VAL A 362 8.51 24.13 -5.06
C VAL A 362 9.99 24.34 -4.85
N SER A 363 10.47 24.06 -3.67
CA SER A 363 11.89 23.89 -3.39
C SER A 363 12.16 22.47 -2.90
N THR A 364 13.41 22.07 -2.90
CA THR A 364 13.82 20.72 -2.50
C THR A 364 14.94 20.81 -1.49
N GLN A 365 14.93 19.91 -0.52
CA GLN A 365 15.94 19.77 0.51
C GLN A 365 16.46 18.32 0.51
N GLY A 366 17.77 18.12 0.49
CA GLY A 366 18.41 16.80 0.49
C GLY A 366 19.80 16.81 -0.09
N ALA A 367 20.44 15.63 -0.17
CA ALA A 367 21.83 15.48 -0.58
C ALA A 367 22.05 15.82 -2.08
N LEU A 368 21.15 15.38 -2.94
CA LEU A 368 21.22 15.59 -4.39
C LEU A 368 20.11 16.51 -4.91
N ALA A 369 19.36 17.13 -4.03
CA ALA A 369 18.19 17.90 -4.42
C ALA A 369 18.59 19.19 -5.14
N PRO A 370 18.02 19.48 -6.31
CA PRO A 370 18.19 20.77 -6.95
C PRO A 370 17.56 21.87 -6.09
N ARG A 371 18.08 23.08 -6.23
CA ARG A 371 17.51 24.27 -5.60
C ARG A 371 16.15 24.61 -6.22
N GLY A 372 15.33 25.38 -5.52
CA GLY A 372 13.94 25.70 -5.84
C GLY A 372 13.60 25.93 -7.31
N VAL A 373 12.45 25.45 -7.71
CA VAL A 373 11.85 25.66 -9.04
C VAL A 373 10.90 26.84 -8.95
N LYS A 374 11.11 27.83 -9.81
CA LYS A 374 10.23 29.00 -9.91
C LYS A 374 9.49 29.01 -11.23
N SER A 375 8.29 29.59 -11.23
CA SER A 375 7.55 29.83 -12.46
C SER A 375 8.37 30.71 -13.40
N ARG A 376 8.41 30.37 -14.67
CA ARG A 376 9.13 31.12 -15.71
C ARG A 376 8.35 32.37 -16.08
N HIS A 377 9.03 33.46 -16.40
CA HIS A 377 8.39 34.61 -17.00
C HIS A 377 7.92 34.29 -18.42
N ARG A 378 6.62 34.03 -18.61
CA ARG A 378 6.01 34.16 -19.93
C ARG A 378 5.59 35.61 -20.12
N LEU A 379 6.11 36.23 -21.15
CA LEU A 379 5.94 37.67 -21.40
C LEU A 379 4.50 38.07 -21.76
N ASP A 380 3.65 37.12 -22.18
CA ASP A 380 2.25 37.38 -22.53
C ASP A 380 1.31 36.92 -21.38
N PRO A 381 0.43 37.81 -20.88
CA PRO A 381 -0.59 37.44 -19.94
C PRO A 381 -1.67 36.62 -20.63
N GLU A 382 -1.54 35.31 -20.58
CA GLU A 382 -2.55 34.39 -21.08
C GLU A 382 -3.87 34.58 -20.31
N ALA A 383 -4.97 34.70 -21.08
CA ALA A 383 -6.29 35.03 -20.52
C ALA A 383 -6.74 34.01 -19.45
N TRP A 384 -6.36 32.73 -19.59
CA TRP A 384 -6.71 31.67 -18.64
C TRP A 384 -6.08 31.83 -17.25
N ARG A 385 -5.00 32.61 -17.08
CA ARG A 385 -4.39 32.88 -15.77
C ARG A 385 -5.31 33.65 -14.83
N THR A 386 -6.29 34.32 -15.36
CA THR A 386 -7.27 35.10 -14.59
C THR A 386 -8.63 34.38 -14.46
N VAL A 387 -8.80 33.22 -15.09
CA VAL A 387 -10.02 32.40 -14.97
C VAL A 387 -10.23 31.99 -13.52
N PRO A 388 -11.43 32.16 -12.96
CA PRO A 388 -11.77 31.64 -11.64
C PRO A 388 -11.50 30.14 -11.54
N LEU A 389 -10.70 29.73 -10.54
CA LEU A 389 -10.19 28.37 -10.40
C LEU A 389 -10.60 27.75 -9.08
N VAL A 390 -11.11 26.50 -9.13
CA VAL A 390 -11.26 25.60 -7.99
C VAL A 390 -10.45 24.34 -8.27
N VAL A 391 -9.71 23.87 -7.27
CA VAL A 391 -8.88 22.65 -7.36
C VAL A 391 -9.48 21.59 -6.43
N LEU A 392 -9.78 20.42 -6.96
CA LEU A 392 -10.31 19.29 -6.20
C LEU A 392 -9.20 18.36 -5.78
N VAL A 393 -9.18 18.00 -4.49
CA VAL A 393 -8.17 17.10 -3.92
C VAL A 393 -8.82 16.07 -2.99
N ASN A 394 -8.16 14.91 -2.79
CA ASN A 394 -8.54 13.92 -1.80
C ASN A 394 -7.30 13.20 -1.22
N ASP A 395 -7.52 12.25 -0.34
CA ASP A 395 -6.49 11.42 0.31
C ASP A 395 -5.63 10.59 -0.65
N ALA A 396 -6.10 10.36 -1.88
CA ALA A 396 -5.33 9.70 -2.94
C ALA A 396 -4.54 10.69 -3.82
N SER A 397 -4.72 12.02 -3.64
CA SER A 397 -3.86 13.03 -4.27
C SER A 397 -2.49 13.04 -3.60
N ALA A 398 -1.42 12.71 -4.34
CA ALA A 398 -0.10 12.48 -3.73
C ALA A 398 1.06 13.10 -4.54
N SER A 399 2.20 13.36 -3.87
CA SER A 399 3.50 13.71 -4.50
C SER A 399 3.39 14.95 -5.40
N ALA A 400 3.60 14.81 -6.73
CA ALA A 400 3.54 15.91 -7.70
C ALA A 400 2.18 16.64 -7.70
N SER A 401 1.07 15.93 -7.40
CA SER A 401 -0.25 16.55 -7.22
C SER A 401 -0.28 17.47 -6.02
N GLU A 402 0.40 17.09 -4.94
CA GLU A 402 0.48 17.90 -3.72
C GLU A 402 1.35 19.14 -3.94
N VAL A 403 2.41 19.02 -4.73
CA VAL A 403 3.24 20.17 -5.14
C VAL A 403 2.40 21.18 -5.92
N LEU A 404 1.65 20.74 -6.92
CA LEU A 404 0.77 21.63 -7.71
C LEU A 404 -0.31 22.25 -6.84
N ALA A 405 -1.00 21.46 -6.03
CA ALA A 405 -2.06 21.93 -5.14
C ALA A 405 -1.55 22.98 -4.15
N ALA A 406 -0.43 22.70 -3.46
CA ALA A 406 0.19 23.64 -2.51
C ALA A 406 0.62 24.95 -3.18
N ALA A 407 1.22 24.88 -4.37
CA ALA A 407 1.64 26.06 -5.11
C ALA A 407 0.43 26.95 -5.48
N LEU A 408 -0.65 26.35 -5.99
CA LEU A 408 -1.85 27.08 -6.35
C LEU A 408 -2.55 27.70 -5.11
N GLN A 409 -2.59 26.97 -3.99
CA GLN A 409 -3.18 27.43 -2.74
C GLN A 409 -2.39 28.59 -2.14
N GLN A 410 -1.09 28.41 -1.92
CA GLN A 410 -0.25 29.40 -1.22
C GLN A 410 -0.13 30.72 -1.99
N HIS A 411 -0.17 30.64 -3.33
CA HIS A 411 -0.24 31.83 -4.17
C HIS A 411 -1.67 32.37 -4.38
N LYS A 412 -2.67 31.79 -3.69
CA LYS A 412 -4.08 32.20 -3.77
C LYS A 412 -4.64 32.23 -5.19
N ARG A 413 -4.12 31.35 -6.06
CA ARG A 413 -4.53 31.25 -7.46
C ARG A 413 -5.94 30.67 -7.60
N GLY A 414 -6.31 29.77 -6.72
CA GLY A 414 -7.61 29.12 -6.67
C GLY A 414 -7.95 28.67 -5.26
N VAL A 415 -9.14 28.10 -5.09
CA VAL A 415 -9.61 27.47 -3.85
C VAL A 415 -9.41 25.98 -3.95
N LEU A 416 -8.72 25.40 -2.96
CA LEU A 416 -8.65 23.94 -2.80
C LEU A 416 -9.87 23.44 -2.04
N LEU A 417 -10.55 22.46 -2.62
CA LEU A 417 -11.79 21.89 -2.10
C LEU A 417 -11.70 20.37 -2.09
N GLY A 418 -12.08 19.74 -0.99
CA GLY A 418 -12.11 18.29 -0.88
C GLY A 418 -11.57 17.76 0.44
N GLN A 419 -10.73 16.74 0.40
CA GLN A 419 -10.13 16.14 1.58
C GLN A 419 -8.63 16.42 1.61
N ARG A 420 -8.03 16.30 2.80
CA ARG A 420 -6.59 16.38 2.99
C ARG A 420 -5.87 15.37 2.10
N THR A 421 -4.77 15.77 1.48
CA THR A 421 -4.00 14.92 0.57
C THR A 421 -3.12 13.91 1.32
N TYR A 422 -2.52 12.99 0.59
CA TYR A 422 -1.80 11.83 1.12
C TYR A 422 -0.61 12.17 2.04
N GLY A 423 0.17 13.20 1.72
CA GLY A 423 1.35 13.58 2.50
C GLY A 423 2.66 12.92 2.03
N LYS A 424 2.82 12.65 0.73
CA LYS A 424 4.09 12.15 0.20
C LYS A 424 5.02 13.28 -0.23
N GLY A 425 5.77 13.84 0.72
CA GLY A 425 6.72 14.91 0.48
C GLY A 425 8.16 14.46 0.18
N THR A 426 8.44 13.19 -0.03
CA THR A 426 9.78 12.65 -0.25
C THR A 426 10.15 12.53 -1.73
N ILE A 427 11.44 12.75 -2.03
CA ILE A 427 12.03 12.61 -3.36
C ILE A 427 12.82 11.32 -3.40
N GLN A 428 12.58 10.48 -4.42
CA GLN A 428 13.34 9.25 -4.63
C GLN A 428 14.20 9.34 -5.89
N ALA A 429 15.42 8.78 -5.81
CA ALA A 429 16.22 8.44 -6.96
C ALA A 429 16.29 6.93 -7.16
N THR A 430 16.60 6.50 -8.38
CA THR A 430 16.73 5.09 -8.71
C THR A 430 18.05 4.82 -9.42
N TRP A 431 18.70 3.73 -9.02
CA TRP A 431 19.92 3.23 -9.64
C TRP A 431 19.73 1.81 -10.12
N ILE A 432 20.34 1.49 -11.24
CA ILE A 432 20.38 0.15 -11.80
C ILE A 432 21.74 -0.47 -11.47
N HIS A 433 21.74 -1.67 -10.91
CA HIS A 433 22.95 -2.42 -10.63
C HIS A 433 23.37 -3.28 -11.82
N GLN A 434 24.60 -3.79 -11.79
CA GLN A 434 25.17 -4.58 -12.90
C GLN A 434 24.41 -5.90 -13.15
N ASP A 435 23.80 -6.48 -12.11
CA ASP A 435 22.96 -7.68 -12.18
C ASP A 435 21.54 -7.40 -12.71
N GLY A 436 21.25 -6.13 -13.04
CA GLY A 436 19.94 -5.68 -13.49
C GLY A 436 18.92 -5.44 -12.37
N SER A 437 19.28 -5.68 -11.12
CA SER A 437 18.48 -5.24 -9.96
C SER A 437 18.48 -3.71 -9.84
N GLY A 438 17.62 -3.16 -8.99
CA GLY A 438 17.57 -1.72 -8.82
C GLY A 438 17.34 -1.28 -7.39
N LEU A 439 17.92 -0.13 -7.06
CA LEU A 439 17.71 0.55 -5.79
C LEU A 439 16.88 1.81 -6.03
N LYS A 440 15.77 1.96 -5.32
CA LYS A 440 15.03 3.20 -5.17
C LYS A 440 15.27 3.73 -3.76
N LEU A 441 15.78 4.95 -3.63
CA LEU A 441 16.22 5.52 -2.35
C LEU A 441 15.72 6.94 -2.18
N THR A 442 15.27 7.29 -0.98
CA THR A 442 14.87 8.64 -0.63
C THR A 442 16.09 9.55 -0.47
N ILE A 443 16.19 10.56 -1.33
CA ILE A 443 17.33 11.47 -1.42
C ILE A 443 17.02 12.89 -0.92
N GLY A 444 15.77 13.19 -0.62
CA GLY A 444 15.35 14.52 -0.17
C GLY A 444 13.87 14.64 0.05
N GLN A 445 13.42 15.87 0.26
CA GLN A 445 12.04 16.25 0.48
C GLN A 445 11.65 17.45 -0.39
N TYR A 446 10.38 17.51 -0.75
CA TYR A 446 9.75 18.69 -1.32
C TYR A 446 9.36 19.67 -0.21
N LEU A 447 9.62 20.94 -0.45
CA LEU A 447 9.14 22.04 0.37
C LEU A 447 8.19 22.89 -0.46
N THR A 448 7.08 23.28 0.12
CA THR A 448 6.10 24.20 -0.46
C THR A 448 6.71 25.61 -0.63
N PRO A 449 6.07 26.53 -1.36
CA PRO A 449 6.57 27.89 -1.54
C PRO A 449 6.89 28.64 -0.24
N ASP A 450 6.19 28.34 0.87
CA ASP A 450 6.47 28.92 2.19
C ASP A 450 7.59 28.20 2.96
N GLY A 451 8.21 27.17 2.36
CA GLY A 451 9.27 26.37 2.97
C GLY A 451 8.82 25.26 3.90
N SER A 452 7.52 24.98 3.99
CA SER A 452 6.97 23.91 4.81
C SER A 452 7.13 22.53 4.13
N SER A 453 7.29 21.46 4.92
CA SER A 453 7.31 20.09 4.40
C SER A 453 5.90 19.55 4.22
N LEU A 454 5.67 18.87 3.11
CA LEU A 454 4.43 18.10 2.85
C LEU A 454 4.46 16.71 3.49
N HIS A 455 5.64 16.22 3.87
CA HIS A 455 5.81 14.83 4.26
C HIS A 455 5.08 14.48 5.56
N GLY A 456 4.20 13.48 5.50
CA GLY A 456 3.37 13.03 6.62
C GLY A 456 2.22 13.99 6.99
N ILE A 457 2.15 15.16 6.34
CA ILE A 457 1.14 16.18 6.61
C ILE A 457 0.12 16.27 5.47
N GLY A 458 0.58 16.29 4.22
CA GLY A 458 -0.25 16.57 3.06
C GLY A 458 -0.62 18.04 2.93
N VAL A 459 -1.43 18.34 1.91
CA VAL A 459 -2.03 19.66 1.70
C VAL A 459 -3.42 19.64 2.32
N ILE A 460 -3.66 20.57 3.24
CA ILE A 460 -4.98 20.77 3.85
C ILE A 460 -5.76 21.71 2.92
N PRO A 461 -6.94 21.31 2.40
CA PRO A 461 -7.72 22.17 1.49
C PRO A 461 -8.27 23.41 2.20
N ASP A 462 -8.55 24.47 1.45
CA ASP A 462 -9.20 25.68 1.98
C ASP A 462 -10.60 25.39 2.49
N LEU A 463 -11.31 24.47 1.83
CA LEU A 463 -12.59 23.94 2.23
C LEU A 463 -12.55 22.42 2.29
N GLU A 464 -12.47 21.91 3.51
CA GLU A 464 -12.48 20.48 3.78
C GLU A 464 -13.90 19.92 3.76
N LEU A 465 -14.12 18.89 2.97
CA LEU A 465 -15.39 18.17 2.90
C LEU A 465 -15.33 16.91 3.75
N VAL A 466 -16.13 16.89 4.80
CA VAL A 466 -16.24 15.74 5.71
C VAL A 466 -17.49 14.94 5.34
N PRO A 467 -17.34 13.73 4.75
CA PRO A 467 -18.50 12.90 4.49
C PRO A 467 -19.11 12.44 5.80
N VAL A 468 -20.41 12.67 5.97
CA VAL A 468 -21.17 12.21 7.14
C VAL A 468 -22.21 11.20 6.69
N HIS A 469 -22.34 10.13 7.42
CA HIS A 469 -23.32 9.08 7.17
C HIS A 469 -24.30 9.04 8.35
N PRO A 470 -25.56 9.48 8.17
CA PRO A 470 -26.56 9.49 9.24
C PRO A 470 -27.17 8.10 9.50
N ASP A 471 -26.79 7.08 8.73
CA ASP A 471 -27.31 5.73 8.86
C ASP A 471 -26.94 5.10 10.20
N THR A 472 -27.89 4.36 10.81
CA THR A 472 -27.68 3.67 12.09
C THR A 472 -26.57 2.61 12.03
N GLU A 473 -26.31 2.04 10.86
CA GLU A 473 -25.24 1.05 10.67
C GLU A 473 -23.86 1.66 10.44
N GLN A 474 -23.81 2.86 9.85
CA GLN A 474 -22.58 3.53 9.45
C GLN A 474 -22.59 5.03 9.81
N PHE A 475 -23.08 5.37 11.00
CA PHE A 475 -23.06 6.75 11.44
C PHE A 475 -21.65 7.31 11.52
N VAL A 476 -21.37 8.40 10.80
CA VAL A 476 -20.09 9.13 10.84
C VAL A 476 -20.42 10.62 10.92
N TRP A 477 -19.95 11.29 11.97
CA TRP A 477 -20.09 12.73 12.15
C TRP A 477 -18.73 13.44 12.24
N TRP A 478 -17.78 12.83 12.93
CA TRP A 478 -16.43 13.32 13.09
C TRP A 478 -15.47 12.57 12.17
N SER A 479 -14.60 13.26 11.47
CA SER A 479 -13.52 12.59 10.70
C SER A 479 -12.46 12.01 11.66
N PRO A 480 -11.69 11.01 11.22
CA PRO A 480 -10.58 10.48 12.02
C PRO A 480 -9.61 11.58 12.51
N ASP A 481 -9.31 12.56 11.66
CA ASP A 481 -8.40 13.68 11.99
C ASP A 481 -9.01 14.67 13.00
N GLU A 482 -10.34 14.74 13.10
CA GLU A 482 -11.02 15.54 14.14
C GLU A 482 -10.99 14.81 15.49
N LEU A 483 -11.04 13.46 15.48
CA LEU A 483 -11.01 12.65 16.69
C LEU A 483 -9.60 12.49 17.26
N GLU A 484 -8.62 12.31 16.41
CA GLU A 484 -7.21 12.16 16.76
C GLU A 484 -6.38 13.02 15.80
N PRO A 485 -6.14 14.30 16.13
CA PRO A 485 -5.31 15.15 15.29
C PRO A 485 -3.94 14.51 15.07
N PRO A 486 -3.43 14.47 13.84
CA PRO A 486 -2.12 13.93 13.57
C PRO A 486 -1.07 14.62 14.45
N LEU A 487 -0.14 13.84 15.01
CA LEU A 487 0.99 14.35 15.78
C LEU A 487 1.84 15.25 14.87
N SER A 488 1.44 16.51 14.76
CA SER A 488 2.14 17.48 13.95
C SER A 488 3.39 17.97 14.68
N SER A 489 4.53 17.70 14.12
CA SER A 489 5.79 18.37 14.46
C SER A 489 5.86 19.80 13.95
N GLY A 490 4.77 20.41 13.52
CA GLY A 490 4.68 21.77 13.03
C GLY A 490 3.35 22.41 13.37
N LYS A 491 3.36 23.72 13.64
CA LYS A 491 2.15 24.50 13.87
C LYS A 491 1.20 24.33 12.69
N PRO A 492 -0.07 23.92 12.87
CA PRO A 492 -1.04 24.00 11.80
C PRO A 492 -1.22 25.46 11.41
N THR A 493 -0.80 25.85 10.23
CA THR A 493 -0.75 27.24 9.80
C THR A 493 -2.09 27.70 9.17
N VAL A 494 -3.00 26.78 8.88
CA VAL A 494 -4.28 27.12 8.26
C VAL A 494 -5.37 26.21 8.82
N PHE A 495 -6.39 26.81 9.46
CA PHE A 495 -7.61 26.07 9.79
C PHE A 495 -8.47 26.04 8.52
N ALA A 496 -8.58 24.86 7.92
CA ALA A 496 -9.55 24.63 6.86
C ALA A 496 -10.96 24.96 7.34
N GLN A 497 -11.73 25.66 6.52
CA GLN A 497 -13.16 25.69 6.72
C GLN A 497 -13.71 24.28 6.44
N ARG A 498 -14.71 23.84 7.20
CA ARG A 498 -15.26 22.49 7.08
C ARG A 498 -16.73 22.52 6.73
N LEU A 499 -17.09 21.68 5.78
CA LEU A 499 -18.47 21.36 5.45
C LEU A 499 -18.71 19.86 5.64
N ARG A 500 -19.73 19.54 6.41
CA ARG A 500 -20.23 18.17 6.53
C ARG A 500 -21.18 17.88 5.39
N MET A 501 -20.99 16.76 4.71
CA MET A 501 -21.73 16.41 3.50
C MET A 501 -22.48 15.10 3.67
N LEU A 502 -23.79 15.10 3.41
CA LEU A 502 -24.55 13.86 3.27
C LEU A 502 -24.15 13.12 1.99
N PRO A 503 -24.04 11.78 2.01
CA PRO A 503 -23.86 11.02 0.81
C PRO A 503 -25.09 11.16 -0.09
N GLN A 504 -24.90 11.38 -1.37
CA GLN A 504 -26.03 11.27 -2.31
C GLN A 504 -26.41 9.81 -2.51
N PRO A 505 -27.73 9.49 -2.62
CA PRO A 505 -28.14 8.16 -2.99
C PRO A 505 -27.52 7.80 -4.34
N GLN A 506 -26.75 6.71 -4.37
CA GLN A 506 -26.20 6.17 -5.60
C GLN A 506 -27.34 5.75 -6.52
N GLN A 507 -27.58 6.49 -7.59
CA GLN A 507 -28.45 6.03 -8.68
C GLN A 507 -27.58 5.26 -9.69
N PRO A 508 -27.79 3.97 -9.93
CA PRO A 508 -26.91 3.14 -10.74
C PRO A 508 -27.23 3.19 -12.24
N THR A 509 -27.47 4.33 -12.83
CA THR A 509 -27.77 4.39 -14.26
C THR A 509 -27.10 5.56 -14.96
N SER A 510 -26.20 5.23 -15.88
CA SER A 510 -25.59 6.02 -16.93
C SER A 510 -24.18 6.59 -16.67
N ASN A 511 -23.45 6.84 -17.77
CA ASN A 511 -22.13 7.46 -17.82
C ASN A 511 -22.05 8.89 -17.22
N ASP A 512 -23.19 9.45 -16.78
CA ASP A 512 -23.31 10.75 -16.13
C ASP A 512 -23.04 10.73 -14.60
N VAL A 513 -22.66 9.58 -14.01
CA VAL A 513 -22.37 9.46 -12.55
C VAL A 513 -21.28 10.45 -12.11
N GLN A 514 -20.35 10.79 -12.99
CA GLN A 514 -19.28 11.75 -12.68
C GLN A 514 -19.79 13.20 -12.50
N LEU A 515 -20.91 13.57 -13.12
CA LEU A 515 -21.46 14.93 -13.05
C LEU A 515 -22.33 15.17 -11.80
N GLN A 516 -22.77 14.13 -11.11
CA GLN A 516 -23.58 14.19 -9.90
C GLN A 516 -22.74 14.19 -8.60
N ASP A 517 -21.41 14.25 -8.72
CA ASP A 517 -20.50 14.33 -7.59
C ASP A 517 -20.72 15.63 -6.79
N ASN A 518 -20.99 15.50 -5.49
CA ASN A 518 -21.21 16.62 -4.58
C ASN A 518 -20.06 17.62 -4.58
N THR A 519 -18.81 17.14 -4.69
CA THR A 519 -17.62 17.98 -4.72
C THR A 519 -17.60 18.85 -5.96
N ILE A 520 -17.89 18.27 -7.12
CA ILE A 520 -18.01 19.01 -8.39
C ILE A 520 -19.18 20.02 -8.31
N THR A 521 -20.31 19.60 -7.73
CA THR A 521 -21.48 20.47 -7.56
C THR A 521 -21.15 21.68 -6.69
N LEU A 522 -20.44 21.51 -5.58
CA LEU A 522 -20.00 22.62 -4.73
C LEU A 522 -18.99 23.53 -5.44
N ALA A 523 -18.04 22.95 -6.17
CA ALA A 523 -17.08 23.73 -6.96
C ALA A 523 -17.78 24.60 -8.01
N ARG A 524 -18.78 24.06 -8.71
CA ARG A 524 -19.62 24.80 -9.67
C ARG A 524 -20.37 25.95 -8.99
N ARG A 525 -21.01 25.68 -7.85
CA ARG A 525 -21.75 26.71 -7.09
C ARG A 525 -20.83 27.82 -6.59
N LEU A 526 -19.62 27.49 -6.09
CA LEU A 526 -18.64 28.48 -5.66
C LEU A 526 -18.18 29.36 -6.84
N LEU A 527 -17.90 28.78 -7.99
CA LEU A 527 -17.53 29.49 -9.21
C LEU A 527 -18.66 30.41 -9.68
N GLN A 528 -19.92 29.97 -9.63
CA GLN A 528 -21.09 30.78 -9.98
C GLN A 528 -21.26 31.96 -9.03
N GLN A 529 -21.15 31.73 -7.71
CA GLN A 529 -21.26 32.80 -6.71
C GLN A 529 -20.15 33.84 -6.86
N ALA A 530 -18.91 33.39 -7.05
CA ALA A 530 -17.77 34.27 -7.30
C ALA A 530 -18.01 35.16 -8.54
N ARG A 531 -18.53 34.58 -9.61
CA ARG A 531 -18.88 35.29 -10.84
C ARG A 531 -19.99 36.32 -10.62
N GLN A 532 -21.09 35.94 -9.93
CA GLN A 532 -22.22 36.83 -9.64
C GLN A 532 -21.84 38.02 -8.77
N SER A 533 -20.91 37.83 -7.85
CA SER A 533 -20.38 38.89 -6.98
C SER A 533 -19.24 39.70 -7.58
N GLY A 534 -18.73 39.32 -8.75
CA GLY A 534 -17.56 39.94 -9.39
C GLY A 534 -16.27 39.77 -8.58
N THR A 535 -16.14 38.69 -7.79
CA THR A 535 -15.01 38.41 -6.92
C THR A 535 -14.29 37.13 -7.33
N SER A 536 -13.09 36.87 -6.78
CA SER A 536 -12.44 35.57 -6.95
C SER A 536 -13.12 34.51 -6.07
N PRO A 537 -12.99 33.20 -6.39
CA PRO A 537 -13.47 32.11 -5.53
C PRO A 537 -12.93 32.20 -4.12
N THR A 538 -11.68 32.60 -3.92
CA THR A 538 -11.05 32.80 -2.61
C THR A 538 -11.75 33.89 -1.79
N GLN A 539 -12.17 34.97 -2.42
CA GLN A 539 -12.92 36.06 -1.76
C GLN A 539 -14.37 35.68 -1.46
N ALA A 540 -14.98 34.85 -2.31
CA ALA A 540 -16.36 34.40 -2.15
C ALA A 540 -16.53 33.29 -1.09
N LEU A 541 -15.43 32.59 -0.72
CA LEU A 541 -15.45 31.36 0.05
C LEU A 541 -16.22 31.46 1.38
N ASP A 542 -15.92 32.48 2.20
CA ASP A 542 -16.55 32.63 3.52
C ASP A 542 -18.06 32.78 3.45
N ALA A 543 -18.54 33.58 2.50
CA ALA A 543 -19.98 33.79 2.28
C ALA A 543 -20.63 32.51 1.74
N PHE A 544 -19.96 31.83 0.85
CA PHE A 544 -20.39 30.55 0.29
C PHE A 544 -20.54 29.48 1.36
N VAL A 545 -19.54 29.28 2.19
CA VAL A 545 -19.59 28.29 3.26
C VAL A 545 -20.73 28.55 4.24
N LYS A 546 -20.92 29.80 4.66
CA LYS A 546 -22.04 30.18 5.55
C LYS A 546 -23.40 29.91 4.93
N GLN A 547 -23.52 30.09 3.61
CA GLN A 547 -24.75 29.78 2.89
C GLN A 547 -25.00 28.27 2.86
N VAL A 548 -24.03 27.49 2.44
CA VAL A 548 -24.15 26.02 2.33
C VAL A 548 -24.40 25.40 3.71
N GLN A 549 -23.74 25.88 4.77
CA GLN A 549 -23.97 25.38 6.13
C GLN A 549 -25.43 25.57 6.57
N ARG A 550 -26.06 26.69 6.22
CA ARG A 550 -27.49 26.93 6.55
C ARG A 550 -28.42 25.99 5.77
N GLU A 551 -28.14 25.77 4.50
CA GLU A 551 -28.91 24.85 3.65
C GLU A 551 -28.82 23.41 4.19
N GLN A 552 -27.61 22.98 4.52
CA GLN A 552 -27.37 21.63 5.03
C GLN A 552 -27.92 21.36 6.41
N GLU A 553 -28.06 22.42 7.26
CA GLU A 553 -28.62 22.28 8.60
C GLU A 553 -30.01 21.65 8.59
N THR A 554 -30.83 22.05 7.63
CA THR A 554 -32.17 21.50 7.43
C THR A 554 -32.11 20.05 6.97
N GLU A 555 -31.27 19.78 5.97
CA GLU A 555 -31.07 18.42 5.42
C GLU A 555 -30.58 17.45 6.49
N PHE A 556 -29.64 17.86 7.35
CA PHE A 556 -29.15 17.02 8.45
C PHE A 556 -30.24 16.75 9.47
N SER A 557 -31.00 17.76 9.82
CA SER A 557 -32.09 17.61 10.80
C SER A 557 -33.16 16.65 10.29
N GLU A 558 -33.49 16.72 9.02
CA GLU A 558 -34.45 15.82 8.37
C GLU A 558 -33.87 14.38 8.28
N ALA A 559 -32.62 14.22 7.85
CA ALA A 559 -31.98 12.92 7.77
C ALA A 559 -31.87 12.21 9.12
N MET A 560 -31.54 12.97 10.18
CA MET A 560 -31.47 12.43 11.53
C MET A 560 -32.88 12.13 12.12
N ALA A 561 -33.89 12.93 11.79
CA ALA A 561 -35.25 12.67 12.23
C ALA A 561 -35.81 11.34 11.66
N LEU A 562 -35.42 10.96 10.44
CA LEU A 562 -35.74 9.65 9.87
C LEU A 562 -35.16 8.48 10.69
N GLN A 563 -34.09 8.71 11.42
CA GLN A 563 -33.46 7.74 12.33
C GLN A 563 -33.94 7.92 13.80
N ASN A 564 -35.00 8.67 14.03
CA ASN A 564 -35.48 9.03 15.37
C ASN A 564 -34.43 9.74 16.25
N ILE A 565 -33.54 10.50 15.65
CA ILE A 565 -32.50 11.27 16.32
C ILE A 565 -32.85 12.76 16.24
N ASN A 566 -33.07 13.40 17.40
CA ASN A 566 -33.22 14.86 17.46
C ASN A 566 -31.82 15.51 17.33
N TRP A 567 -31.58 16.18 16.20
CA TRP A 567 -30.28 16.76 15.85
C TRP A 567 -30.26 18.30 15.93
N SER A 568 -31.09 18.91 16.82
CA SER A 568 -31.15 20.34 16.99
C SER A 568 -29.87 20.93 17.58
N LEU A 569 -29.52 22.16 17.18
CA LEU A 569 -28.48 22.96 17.82
C LEU A 569 -29.01 23.65 19.10
N PRO A 570 -28.12 23.99 20.06
CA PRO A 570 -28.51 24.83 21.20
C PRO A 570 -28.88 26.22 20.73
N ALA A 571 -29.85 26.85 21.39
CA ALA A 571 -30.26 28.23 21.12
C ALA A 571 -29.29 29.26 21.73
N GLU A 572 -28.59 28.90 22.79
CA GLU A 572 -27.59 29.69 23.51
C GLU A 572 -26.39 28.84 23.87
N ALA A 573 -25.29 29.48 24.33
CA ALA A 573 -24.08 28.74 24.74
C ALA A 573 -24.40 27.77 25.89
N GLU A 574 -24.11 26.53 25.74
CA GLU A 574 -24.34 25.48 26.72
C GLU A 574 -23.36 25.62 27.90
N MET A 575 -23.89 25.51 29.12
CA MET A 575 -23.02 25.25 30.29
C MET A 575 -22.44 23.84 30.19
N ALA A 576 -21.26 23.61 30.79
CA ALA A 576 -20.58 22.32 30.75
C ALA A 576 -21.55 21.20 31.23
N PRO A 577 -21.91 20.26 30.34
CA PRO A 577 -22.88 19.22 30.70
C PRO A 577 -22.21 18.13 31.53
N GLU A 578 -22.97 17.57 32.49
CA GLU A 578 -22.61 16.34 33.17
C GLU A 578 -23.41 15.19 32.56
N VAL A 579 -22.69 14.29 31.87
CA VAL A 579 -23.28 13.16 31.18
C VAL A 579 -22.63 11.87 31.67
N SER A 580 -23.45 10.96 32.18
CA SER A 580 -23.03 9.60 32.53
C SER A 580 -23.43 8.62 31.43
N ALA A 581 -22.58 7.59 31.23
CA ALA A 581 -22.82 6.57 30.22
C ALA A 581 -22.53 5.16 30.73
N ARG A 582 -23.31 4.20 30.26
CA ARG A 582 -23.12 2.79 30.52
C ARG A 582 -23.19 1.99 29.23
N LEU A 583 -22.21 1.09 29.04
CA LEU A 583 -22.12 0.24 27.87
C LEU A 583 -22.15 -1.22 28.31
N GLN A 584 -23.08 -2.01 27.77
CA GLN A 584 -23.29 -3.41 28.15
C GLN A 584 -23.40 -4.28 26.90
N VAL A 585 -22.74 -5.44 26.93
CA VAL A 585 -22.92 -6.48 25.90
C VAL A 585 -24.29 -7.14 26.13
N GLN A 586 -25.21 -7.05 25.18
CA GLN A 586 -26.52 -7.69 25.21
C GLN A 586 -26.47 -9.06 24.52
N HIS A 587 -25.96 -9.10 23.35
CA HIS A 587 -25.89 -10.32 22.55
C HIS A 587 -24.58 -10.38 21.78
N ARG A 588 -24.11 -11.59 21.50
CA ARG A 588 -22.97 -11.87 20.69
C ARG A 588 -23.19 -13.08 19.79
N SER A 589 -22.96 -12.89 18.51
CA SER A 589 -22.91 -13.96 17.51
C SER A 589 -21.48 -14.04 16.92
N PRO A 590 -21.19 -15.06 16.10
CA PRO A 590 -19.88 -15.13 15.40
C PRO A 590 -19.60 -13.96 14.45
N THR A 591 -20.61 -13.22 14.04
CA THR A 591 -20.49 -12.14 13.04
C THR A 591 -20.93 -10.78 13.52
N ALA A 592 -21.53 -10.70 14.73
CA ALA A 592 -22.06 -9.45 15.27
C ALA A 592 -21.99 -9.38 16.80
N LEU A 593 -21.80 -8.19 17.30
CA LEU A 593 -21.85 -7.83 18.72
C LEU A 593 -22.95 -6.79 18.91
N GLU A 594 -23.90 -7.05 19.80
CA GLU A 594 -24.94 -6.10 20.20
C GLU A 594 -24.60 -5.49 21.55
N LEU A 595 -24.49 -4.19 21.60
CA LEU A 595 -24.24 -3.40 22.80
C LEU A 595 -25.46 -2.54 23.14
N LEU A 596 -25.84 -2.51 24.38
CA LEU A 596 -26.77 -1.51 24.93
C LEU A 596 -25.95 -0.34 25.46
N LEU A 597 -26.15 0.84 24.89
CA LEU A 597 -25.64 2.09 25.38
C LEU A 597 -26.76 2.85 26.09
N THR A 598 -26.62 3.10 27.38
CA THR A 598 -27.47 4.00 28.17
C THR A 598 -26.71 5.28 28.41
N VAL A 599 -27.26 6.42 27.97
CA VAL A 599 -26.70 7.76 28.19
C VAL A 599 -27.67 8.56 29.00
N ARG A 600 -27.21 9.13 30.11
CA ARG A 600 -28.01 9.99 30.98
C ARG A 600 -27.39 11.37 31.08
N ASN A 601 -28.20 12.38 30.91
CA ASN A 601 -27.82 13.76 31.14
C ASN A 601 -28.15 14.12 32.61
N ASP A 602 -27.14 14.22 33.43
CA ASP A 602 -27.28 14.53 34.87
C ASP A 602 -27.39 16.05 35.15
N SER A 603 -27.23 16.89 34.09
CA SER A 603 -27.41 18.35 34.17
C SER A 603 -28.88 18.76 34.05
N PRO A 604 -29.30 19.95 34.56
CA PRO A 604 -30.66 20.45 34.40
C PRO A 604 -30.98 20.96 32.99
N HIS A 605 -29.96 21.19 32.16
CA HIS A 605 -30.09 21.72 30.80
C HIS A 605 -29.95 20.62 29.74
N PRO A 606 -30.62 20.75 28.58
CA PRO A 606 -30.46 19.77 27.53
C PRO A 606 -29.02 19.78 26.96
N VAL A 607 -28.55 18.65 26.54
CA VAL A 607 -27.30 18.50 25.75
C VAL A 607 -27.65 18.18 24.32
N HIS A 608 -27.00 18.83 23.37
CA HIS A 608 -27.34 18.77 21.96
C HIS A 608 -26.27 18.02 21.17
N ARG A 609 -26.69 17.31 20.09
CA ARG A 609 -25.82 16.60 19.11
C ARG A 609 -24.77 15.72 19.74
N VAL A 610 -25.17 14.97 20.73
CA VAL A 610 -24.27 14.02 21.36
C VAL A 610 -23.92 12.92 20.37
N VAL A 611 -22.62 12.66 20.22
CA VAL A 611 -22.07 11.58 19.40
C VAL A 611 -21.28 10.64 20.29
N GLY A 612 -21.56 9.35 20.20
CA GLY A 612 -20.72 8.30 20.80
C GLY A 612 -19.65 7.84 19.81
N VAL A 613 -18.39 7.78 20.23
CA VAL A 613 -17.26 7.29 19.47
C VAL A 613 -16.63 6.13 20.19
N LEU A 614 -16.51 4.97 19.53
CA LEU A 614 -15.85 3.80 20.07
C LEU A 614 -14.37 3.81 19.77
N HIS A 615 -13.59 3.33 20.74
CA HIS A 615 -12.17 3.02 20.60
C HIS A 615 -11.93 1.58 21.01
N SER A 616 -11.29 0.82 20.13
CA SER A 616 -10.99 -0.59 20.34
C SER A 616 -9.76 -1.00 19.53
N PRO A 617 -8.95 -1.98 19.98
CA PRO A 617 -7.94 -2.60 19.13
C PRO A 617 -8.52 -3.41 17.96
N LEU A 618 -9.84 -3.63 17.92
CA LEU A 618 -10.55 -4.26 16.81
C LEU A 618 -10.83 -3.20 15.73
N GLU A 619 -10.15 -3.29 14.60
CA GLU A 619 -10.27 -2.33 13.48
C GLU A 619 -11.72 -2.14 13.00
N THR A 620 -12.55 -3.20 13.06
CA THR A 620 -13.96 -3.13 12.69
C THR A 620 -14.83 -2.36 13.68
N ILE A 621 -14.33 -2.09 14.88
CA ILE A 621 -15.03 -1.38 15.97
C ILE A 621 -14.39 0.00 16.19
N ASP A 622 -13.10 0.12 15.98
CA ASP A 622 -12.37 1.35 16.26
C ASP A 622 -12.90 2.52 15.45
N GLN A 623 -13.01 3.69 16.09
CA GLN A 623 -13.54 4.94 15.55
C GLN A 623 -14.97 4.87 15.01
N ARG A 624 -15.73 3.79 15.26
CA ARG A 624 -17.17 3.78 14.95
C ARG A 624 -17.91 4.77 15.81
N GLN A 625 -18.88 5.42 15.18
CA GLN A 625 -19.64 6.50 15.78
C GLN A 625 -21.14 6.20 15.78
N TRP A 626 -21.87 6.84 16.72
CA TRP A 626 -23.34 6.82 16.79
C TRP A 626 -23.89 8.17 17.16
N GLY A 627 -24.97 8.55 16.49
CA GLY A 627 -25.75 9.72 16.82
C GLY A 627 -26.65 9.46 18.05
N VAL A 628 -26.27 9.98 19.20
CA VAL A 628 -27.14 9.98 20.38
C VAL A 628 -28.16 11.11 20.27
N GLY A 629 -27.78 12.27 19.72
CA GLY A 629 -28.65 13.41 19.50
C GLY A 629 -28.88 14.25 20.75
N ARG A 630 -30.04 14.91 20.85
CA ARG A 630 -30.41 15.77 21.99
C ARG A 630 -30.89 14.92 23.17
N ILE A 631 -30.37 15.17 24.36
CA ILE A 631 -30.81 14.57 25.62
C ILE A 631 -31.34 15.68 26.53
N PRO A 632 -32.63 15.64 26.91
CA PRO A 632 -33.21 16.65 27.85
C PRO A 632 -32.46 16.66 29.17
N GLY A 633 -32.51 17.76 29.91
CA GLY A 633 -31.98 17.85 31.28
C GLY A 633 -32.64 16.78 32.17
N GLY A 634 -31.84 16.03 32.94
CA GLY A 634 -32.28 14.88 33.71
C GLY A 634 -32.77 13.66 32.92
N GLY A 635 -32.70 13.72 31.57
CA GLY A 635 -33.21 12.69 30.67
C GLY A 635 -32.24 11.53 30.45
N THR A 636 -32.77 10.40 30.04
CA THR A 636 -31.98 9.20 29.66
C THR A 636 -32.32 8.76 28.25
N ARG A 637 -31.34 8.24 27.52
CA ARG A 637 -31.52 7.63 26.21
C ARG A 637 -30.81 6.28 26.12
N ASP A 638 -31.55 5.28 25.68
CA ASP A 638 -31.04 3.94 25.41
C ASP A 638 -30.90 3.72 23.89
N LEU A 639 -29.78 3.13 23.47
CA LEU A 639 -29.46 2.82 22.08
C LEU A 639 -28.91 1.41 22.00
N THR A 640 -29.43 0.62 21.06
CA THR A 640 -28.82 -0.68 20.71
C THR A 640 -27.85 -0.47 19.55
N LEU A 641 -26.61 -0.86 19.74
CA LEU A 641 -25.54 -0.74 18.77
C LEU A 641 -25.22 -2.12 18.24
N THR A 642 -25.41 -2.36 16.95
CA THR A 642 -25.00 -3.61 16.30
C THR A 642 -23.66 -3.39 15.61
N LEU A 643 -22.64 -4.11 16.04
CA LEU A 643 -21.27 -4.03 15.52
C LEU A 643 -20.96 -5.28 14.73
N PRO A 644 -20.49 -5.18 13.46
CA PRO A 644 -19.99 -6.34 12.76
C PRO A 644 -18.67 -6.78 13.39
N LEU A 645 -18.62 -8.04 13.73
CA LEU A 645 -17.38 -8.69 14.13
C LEU A 645 -16.72 -9.29 12.89
N PRO A 646 -15.38 -9.19 12.79
CA PRO A 646 -14.67 -9.88 11.73
C PRO A 646 -14.98 -11.38 11.86
N ARG A 647 -15.22 -12.05 10.73
CA ARG A 647 -15.47 -13.51 10.70
C ARG A 647 -14.36 -14.33 11.36
N HIS A 648 -13.26 -13.68 11.66
CA HIS A 648 -12.01 -14.25 12.20
C HIS A 648 -11.54 -13.39 13.36
N GLU A 649 -12.21 -13.54 14.48
CA GLU A 649 -11.79 -12.83 15.69
C GLU A 649 -10.51 -13.39 16.27
N PRO A 650 -9.64 -12.49 16.74
CA PRO A 650 -8.52 -12.90 17.57
C PRO A 650 -9.02 -13.59 18.85
N ALA A 651 -8.25 -14.57 19.31
CA ALA A 651 -8.53 -15.31 20.54
C ALA A 651 -8.17 -14.48 21.80
N TYR A 652 -8.55 -13.20 21.86
CA TYR A 652 -8.23 -12.33 22.99
C TYR A 652 -9.42 -11.48 23.41
N THR A 653 -9.41 -11.06 24.67
CA THR A 653 -10.36 -10.10 25.22
C THR A 653 -9.99 -8.68 24.75
N ALA A 654 -10.87 -8.03 24.01
CA ALA A 654 -10.67 -6.67 23.51
C ALA A 654 -11.42 -5.65 24.39
N PRO A 655 -10.76 -4.57 24.84
CA PRO A 655 -11.47 -3.46 25.48
C PRO A 655 -12.21 -2.64 24.43
N ILE A 656 -13.42 -2.22 24.77
CA ILE A 656 -14.18 -1.19 24.05
C ILE A 656 -14.35 -0.01 24.97
N ARG A 657 -13.90 1.15 24.53
CA ARG A 657 -14.10 2.43 25.20
C ARG A 657 -15.01 3.30 24.37
N LEU A 658 -16.03 3.86 24.97
CA LEU A 658 -16.90 4.84 24.36
C LEU A 658 -16.52 6.22 24.89
N LYS A 659 -16.29 7.18 24.01
CA LYS A 659 -16.26 8.60 24.33
C LYS A 659 -17.55 9.23 23.84
N LEU A 660 -18.17 10.08 24.66
CA LEU A 660 -19.29 10.92 24.25
C LEU A 660 -18.77 12.34 23.99
N LEU A 661 -19.10 12.84 22.81
CA LEU A 661 -18.73 14.19 22.36
C LEU A 661 -19.99 15.04 22.21
N ASP A 662 -19.93 16.32 22.53
CA ASP A 662 -21.00 17.31 22.28
C ASP A 662 -20.91 17.88 20.85
N HIS A 663 -21.77 18.83 20.54
CA HIS A 663 -21.83 19.51 19.25
C HIS A 663 -20.50 20.20 18.84
N SER A 664 -19.64 20.52 19.80
CA SER A 664 -18.35 21.17 19.58
C SER A 664 -17.17 20.18 19.46
N GLY A 665 -17.43 18.89 19.66
CA GLY A 665 -16.40 17.83 19.71
C GLY A 665 -15.73 17.68 21.08
N LYS A 666 -16.24 18.38 22.10
CA LYS A 666 -15.71 18.26 23.47
C LYS A 666 -16.20 16.98 24.10
N LYS A 667 -15.31 16.26 24.77
CA LYS A 667 -15.66 15.08 25.56
C LYS A 667 -16.52 15.49 26.76
N ILE A 668 -17.71 14.88 26.85
CA ILE A 668 -18.69 15.12 27.92
C ILE A 668 -18.99 13.89 28.77
N GLY A 669 -18.55 12.71 28.36
CA GLY A 669 -18.73 11.45 29.09
C GLY A 669 -17.94 10.32 28.50
N GLU A 670 -17.88 9.20 29.23
CA GLU A 670 -17.24 7.95 28.74
C GLU A 670 -17.87 6.72 29.38
N ALA A 671 -17.74 5.59 28.69
CA ALA A 671 -18.08 4.28 29.19
C ALA A 671 -17.09 3.23 28.65
N HIS A 672 -16.99 2.07 29.29
CA HIS A 672 -16.15 0.99 28.79
C HIS A 672 -16.76 -0.37 29.09
N THR A 673 -16.42 -1.35 28.26
CA THR A 673 -16.78 -2.75 28.41
C THR A 673 -15.68 -3.63 27.81
N LEU A 674 -15.81 -4.94 28.03
CA LEU A 674 -14.90 -5.93 27.49
C LEU A 674 -15.66 -6.88 26.55
N VAL A 675 -15.03 -7.24 25.45
CA VAL A 675 -15.49 -8.27 24.52
C VAL A 675 -14.59 -9.49 24.68
N PHE A 676 -15.19 -10.62 25.04
CA PHE A 676 -14.46 -11.87 25.21
C PHE A 676 -14.31 -12.63 23.89
N PRO A 677 -13.26 -13.44 23.73
CA PRO A 677 -13.03 -14.20 22.50
C PRO A 677 -14.13 -15.23 22.23
N VAL A 678 -14.36 -15.53 20.93
CA VAL A 678 -15.17 -16.68 20.50
C VAL A 678 -14.23 -17.81 20.10
N PRO A 679 -14.57 -19.09 20.35
CA PRO A 679 -13.78 -20.21 19.89
C PRO A 679 -13.57 -20.15 18.36
N THR A 680 -12.31 -20.21 17.94
CA THR A 680 -11.95 -20.14 16.52
C THR A 680 -12.28 -21.44 15.80
N ARG A 681 -12.75 -21.33 14.55
CA ARG A 681 -12.93 -22.46 13.65
C ARG A 681 -11.57 -23.09 13.33
N LYS A 682 -11.52 -24.43 13.25
CA LYS A 682 -10.30 -25.18 12.94
C LYS A 682 -10.20 -25.36 11.40
N LEU A 683 -9.06 -25.03 10.82
CA LEU A 683 -8.73 -25.42 9.45
C LEU A 683 -7.98 -26.75 9.51
N ALA A 684 -8.52 -27.78 8.85
CA ALA A 684 -7.83 -29.05 8.65
C ALA A 684 -8.01 -29.48 7.21
N LEU A 685 -6.91 -29.70 6.50
CA LEU A 685 -6.85 -30.07 5.09
C LEU A 685 -5.89 -31.24 4.88
N GLY A 686 -6.32 -32.21 4.10
CA GLY A 686 -5.46 -33.19 3.45
C GLY A 686 -5.09 -32.69 2.04
N LEU A 687 -3.85 -32.78 1.68
CA LEU A 687 -3.34 -32.40 0.37
C LEU A 687 -2.62 -33.58 -0.27
N SER A 688 -2.81 -33.77 -1.57
CA SER A 688 -1.94 -34.63 -2.39
C SER A 688 -1.68 -33.97 -3.73
N MET A 689 -0.50 -34.25 -4.27
CA MET A 689 -0.10 -33.76 -5.59
C MET A 689 0.59 -34.87 -6.35
N ASP A 690 0.05 -35.16 -7.52
CA ASP A 690 0.66 -36.06 -8.50
C ASP A 690 1.10 -35.22 -9.70
N PHE A 691 2.18 -35.58 -10.36
CA PHE A 691 2.62 -34.89 -11.56
C PHE A 691 2.64 -35.82 -12.78
N TYR A 692 2.46 -35.23 -13.94
CA TYR A 692 2.40 -35.95 -15.22
C TYR A 692 3.25 -35.20 -16.26
N ASP A 693 4.10 -35.99 -17.00
CA ASP A 693 4.92 -35.55 -18.10
C ASP A 693 4.64 -36.35 -19.39
N ASP A 694 3.61 -37.22 -19.40
CA ASP A 694 3.29 -38.27 -20.37
C ASP A 694 2.18 -37.94 -21.36
N GLY A 695 1.72 -36.70 -21.41
CA GLY A 695 0.59 -36.23 -22.22
C GLY A 695 -0.76 -36.25 -21.51
N ASN A 696 -0.86 -36.83 -20.30
CA ASN A 696 -2.06 -36.78 -19.49
C ASN A 696 -2.30 -35.37 -18.90
N PHE A 697 -3.57 -35.02 -18.69
CA PHE A 697 -4.00 -33.72 -18.14
C PHE A 697 -3.41 -32.49 -18.84
N GLY A 698 -2.96 -32.66 -20.10
CA GLY A 698 -2.36 -31.61 -20.92
C GLY A 698 -0.90 -31.33 -20.61
N SER A 699 -0.20 -32.27 -20.02
CA SER A 699 1.26 -32.32 -20.00
C SER A 699 1.82 -32.55 -21.40
N VAL A 700 3.10 -32.23 -21.60
CA VAL A 700 3.86 -32.52 -22.83
C VAL A 700 5.28 -32.86 -22.43
N GLY A 701 5.63 -34.15 -22.52
CA GLY A 701 6.94 -34.61 -22.10
C GLY A 701 7.21 -36.04 -22.63
N ASN A 702 8.20 -36.68 -22.10
CA ASN A 702 8.69 -38.00 -22.54
C ASN A 702 8.15 -39.16 -21.69
N GLY A 703 7.41 -38.87 -20.60
CA GLY A 703 6.79 -39.88 -19.76
C GLY A 703 7.77 -40.68 -18.90
N ASN A 704 8.95 -40.12 -18.61
CA ASN A 704 10.00 -40.80 -17.82
C ASN A 704 9.81 -40.58 -16.30
N GLY A 705 8.83 -39.76 -15.88
CA GLY A 705 8.56 -39.44 -14.49
C GLY A 705 9.63 -38.50 -13.87
N GLN A 706 10.31 -37.75 -14.69
CA GLN A 706 11.27 -36.71 -14.26
C GLN A 706 11.03 -35.41 -15.02
N PRO A 707 11.16 -34.25 -14.36
CA PRO A 707 11.09 -32.96 -15.04
C PRO A 707 12.28 -32.74 -15.95
N ASP A 708 12.07 -32.73 -17.27
CA ASP A 708 13.11 -32.48 -18.26
C ASP A 708 12.99 -31.07 -18.89
N PRO A 709 14.10 -30.47 -19.37
CA PRO A 709 14.08 -29.17 -20.02
C PRO A 709 13.12 -29.12 -21.21
N GLY A 710 12.29 -28.05 -21.25
CA GLY A 710 11.32 -27.84 -22.33
C GLY A 710 9.99 -28.56 -22.15
N GLU A 711 9.82 -29.40 -21.16
CA GLU A 711 8.58 -30.11 -20.91
C GLU A 711 7.49 -29.19 -20.30
N ILE A 712 6.24 -29.55 -20.55
CA ILE A 712 5.07 -29.00 -19.84
C ILE A 712 4.57 -30.06 -18.88
N LEU A 713 4.69 -29.79 -17.60
CA LEU A 713 4.22 -30.67 -16.53
C LEU A 713 2.78 -30.31 -16.14
N ALA A 714 1.97 -31.33 -15.86
CA ALA A 714 0.69 -31.18 -15.22
C ALA A 714 0.78 -31.64 -13.77
N LEU A 715 0.35 -30.81 -12.83
CA LEU A 715 0.31 -31.09 -11.40
C LEU A 715 -1.15 -31.26 -11.00
N GLU A 716 -1.55 -32.47 -10.62
CA GLU A 716 -2.89 -32.77 -10.15
C GLU A 716 -2.96 -32.55 -8.64
N LEU A 717 -3.50 -31.40 -8.21
CA LEU A 717 -3.66 -31.03 -6.82
C LEU A 717 -5.01 -31.53 -6.32
N ARG A 718 -5.02 -32.42 -5.32
CA ARG A 718 -6.20 -32.84 -4.58
C ARG A 718 -6.22 -32.15 -3.20
N VAL A 719 -7.34 -31.52 -2.88
CA VAL A 719 -7.57 -30.88 -1.57
C VAL A 719 -8.77 -31.57 -0.92
N GLU A 720 -8.62 -31.99 0.32
CA GLU A 720 -9.66 -32.64 1.13
C GLU A 720 -9.90 -31.86 2.41
N ASN A 721 -11.16 -31.56 2.72
CA ASN A 721 -11.52 -30.95 3.99
C ASN A 721 -11.64 -32.03 5.06
N THR A 722 -10.66 -32.14 5.93
CA THR A 722 -10.66 -33.09 7.06
C THR A 722 -11.26 -32.51 8.34
N ALA A 723 -11.75 -31.26 8.31
CA ALA A 723 -12.44 -30.64 9.44
C ALA A 723 -13.92 -31.10 9.51
N GLU A 724 -14.52 -30.99 10.69
CA GLU A 724 -15.94 -31.34 10.91
C GLU A 724 -16.94 -30.33 10.32
N GLN A 725 -16.47 -29.24 9.74
CA GLN A 725 -17.29 -28.13 9.24
C GLN A 725 -17.00 -27.82 7.77
N THR A 726 -18.01 -27.32 7.07
CA THR A 726 -17.87 -26.81 5.70
C THR A 726 -16.91 -25.61 5.68
N LEU A 727 -15.91 -25.65 4.80
CA LEU A 727 -15.05 -24.52 4.47
C LEU A 727 -15.73 -23.67 3.39
N GLY A 728 -15.65 -22.35 3.54
CA GLY A 728 -16.08 -21.41 2.51
C GLY A 728 -15.15 -21.39 1.30
N SER A 729 -15.24 -20.36 0.47
CA SER A 729 -14.40 -20.25 -0.73
C SER A 729 -12.91 -20.39 -0.42
N PHE A 730 -12.21 -21.05 -1.33
CA PHE A 730 -10.83 -21.44 -1.18
C PHE A 730 -10.07 -21.27 -2.48
N THR A 731 -8.81 -20.81 -2.42
CA THR A 731 -7.97 -20.64 -3.60
C THR A 731 -6.61 -21.32 -3.41
N ALA A 732 -6.09 -21.88 -4.51
CA ALA A 732 -4.72 -22.33 -4.57
C ALA A 732 -3.98 -21.56 -5.67
N GLU A 733 -2.79 -21.02 -5.33
CA GLU A 733 -1.99 -20.18 -6.23
C GLU A 733 -0.53 -20.67 -6.24
N LEU A 734 -0.07 -21.06 -7.41
CA LEU A 734 1.32 -21.51 -7.65
C LEU A 734 2.18 -20.31 -8.07
N HIS A 735 3.28 -20.10 -7.38
CA HIS A 735 4.22 -19.02 -7.61
C HIS A 735 5.64 -19.52 -7.84
N ASP A 736 6.31 -18.96 -8.84
CA ASP A 736 7.76 -19.01 -9.01
C ASP A 736 8.38 -17.66 -8.63
N ARG A 737 9.28 -17.65 -7.64
CA ARG A 737 9.97 -16.43 -7.17
C ARG A 737 11.10 -15.98 -8.09
N THR A 738 11.67 -16.91 -8.85
CA THR A 738 12.80 -16.64 -9.74
C THR A 738 12.37 -16.10 -11.09
N GLY A 739 11.12 -16.38 -11.49
CA GLY A 739 10.60 -16.07 -12.80
C GLY A 739 11.20 -16.97 -13.91
N THR A 740 11.88 -18.06 -13.54
CA THR A 740 12.51 -19.01 -14.48
C THR A 740 11.52 -20.05 -14.98
N VAL A 741 10.59 -20.48 -14.14
CA VAL A 741 9.54 -21.44 -14.48
C VAL A 741 8.33 -20.73 -15.08
N ARG A 742 7.87 -21.17 -16.23
CA ARG A 742 6.72 -20.59 -16.89
C ARG A 742 5.43 -21.29 -16.46
N ILE A 743 4.66 -20.63 -15.58
CA ILE A 743 3.39 -21.17 -15.10
C ILE A 743 2.31 -20.94 -16.17
N HIS A 744 1.68 -22.03 -16.65
CA HIS A 744 0.62 -22.01 -17.65
C HIS A 744 -0.78 -21.98 -17.02
N ARG A 745 -0.95 -22.65 -15.87
CA ARG A 745 -2.16 -22.65 -15.05
C ARG A 745 -1.73 -22.71 -13.59
N GLY A 746 -1.72 -21.57 -12.93
CA GLY A 746 -1.23 -21.44 -11.55
C GLY A 746 -2.30 -21.09 -10.53
N HIS A 747 -3.56 -20.88 -10.94
CA HIS A 747 -4.64 -20.45 -10.05
C HIS A 747 -5.87 -21.35 -10.20
N VAL A 748 -6.41 -21.77 -9.06
CA VAL A 748 -7.70 -22.48 -8.97
C VAL A 748 -8.49 -21.98 -7.79
N LYS A 749 -9.83 -22.01 -7.90
CA LYS A 749 -10.75 -21.53 -6.89
C LYS A 749 -11.91 -22.51 -6.71
N TRP A 750 -12.29 -22.75 -5.47
CA TRP A 750 -13.48 -23.51 -5.08
C TRP A 750 -14.41 -22.61 -4.27
N GLU A 751 -15.73 -22.77 -4.46
CA GLU A 751 -16.70 -21.93 -3.74
C GLU A 751 -16.97 -22.46 -2.32
N THR A 752 -17.07 -23.77 -2.17
CA THR A 752 -17.27 -24.45 -0.88
C THR A 752 -16.58 -25.81 -0.90
N LEU A 753 -16.23 -26.31 0.28
CA LEU A 753 -15.68 -27.64 0.48
C LEU A 753 -16.29 -28.21 1.76
N ASP A 754 -17.23 -29.16 1.61
CA ASP A 754 -17.94 -29.77 2.74
C ASP A 754 -17.03 -30.70 3.56
N SER A 755 -17.40 -30.99 4.80
CA SER A 755 -16.67 -31.90 5.66
C SER A 755 -16.50 -33.26 4.98
N GLY A 756 -15.28 -33.77 4.93
CA GLY A 756 -14.92 -35.01 4.25
C GLY A 756 -14.94 -34.96 2.71
N GLN A 757 -15.29 -33.82 2.12
CA GLN A 757 -15.27 -33.66 0.67
C GLN A 757 -13.82 -33.44 0.20
N ALA A 758 -13.50 -34.06 -0.94
CA ALA A 758 -12.27 -33.80 -1.67
C ALA A 758 -12.55 -33.28 -3.08
N VAL A 759 -11.71 -32.37 -3.52
CA VAL A 759 -11.75 -31.79 -4.87
C VAL A 759 -10.38 -31.90 -5.51
N THR A 760 -10.35 -32.08 -6.83
CA THR A 760 -9.11 -32.24 -7.58
C THR A 760 -9.08 -31.23 -8.72
N GLU A 761 -7.92 -30.57 -8.88
CA GLU A 761 -7.69 -29.59 -9.94
C GLU A 761 -6.27 -29.70 -10.50
N THR A 762 -6.10 -29.39 -11.76
CA THR A 762 -4.81 -29.49 -12.43
C THR A 762 -4.14 -28.12 -12.57
N LEU A 763 -2.94 -27.98 -12.06
CA LEU A 763 -2.03 -26.86 -12.33
C LEU A 763 -1.07 -27.27 -13.48
N ARG A 764 -0.48 -26.31 -14.20
CA ARG A 764 0.47 -26.58 -15.29
C ARG A 764 1.62 -25.58 -15.29
N LEU A 765 2.82 -26.09 -15.52
CA LEU A 765 4.03 -25.29 -15.66
C LEU A 765 4.93 -25.85 -16.77
N ALA A 766 5.78 -25.02 -17.35
CA ALA A 766 6.81 -25.46 -18.27
C ALA A 766 8.17 -25.40 -17.59
N VAL A 767 8.92 -26.50 -17.75
CA VAL A 767 10.32 -26.58 -17.32
C VAL A 767 11.16 -25.72 -18.28
N PRO A 768 12.09 -24.87 -17.78
CA PRO A 768 12.95 -24.05 -18.66
C PRO A 768 13.80 -24.87 -19.60
N ASP A 769 14.06 -24.36 -20.81
CA ASP A 769 14.96 -25.00 -21.81
C ASP A 769 16.44 -24.92 -21.42
N THR A 770 16.80 -24.14 -20.42
CA THR A 770 18.15 -23.95 -19.92
C THR A 770 18.28 -24.45 -18.48
N GLU A 771 19.50 -24.54 -17.95
CA GLU A 771 19.69 -24.81 -16.52
C GLU A 771 18.80 -23.89 -15.69
N TRP A 772 17.95 -24.48 -14.86
CA TRP A 772 17.08 -23.75 -13.92
C TRP A 772 17.66 -23.76 -12.51
N SER A 773 17.32 -22.76 -11.75
CA SER A 773 17.56 -22.75 -10.32
C SER A 773 16.62 -23.76 -9.64
N ASP A 774 17.14 -24.65 -8.84
CA ASP A 774 16.32 -25.57 -8.02
C ASP A 774 15.70 -24.85 -6.80
N GLU A 775 15.42 -23.56 -6.95
CA GLU A 775 14.67 -22.81 -5.95
C GLU A 775 13.22 -23.29 -5.88
N PRO A 776 12.68 -23.48 -4.67
CA PRO A 776 11.38 -24.10 -4.51
C PRO A 776 10.25 -23.21 -5.06
N LEU A 777 9.37 -23.83 -5.84
CA LEU A 777 8.05 -23.31 -6.15
C LEU A 777 7.23 -23.24 -4.88
N ARG A 778 6.26 -22.32 -4.84
CA ARG A 778 5.37 -22.14 -3.68
C ARG A 778 3.92 -22.22 -4.12
N LEU A 779 3.21 -23.18 -3.58
CA LEU A 779 1.76 -23.28 -3.69
C LEU A 779 1.14 -22.68 -2.42
N PHE A 780 0.44 -21.57 -2.58
CA PHE A 780 -0.29 -20.93 -1.48
C PHE A 780 -1.76 -21.37 -1.51
N LEU A 781 -2.25 -21.81 -0.37
CA LEU A 781 -3.65 -22.09 -0.18
C LEU A 781 -4.23 -21.04 0.77
N ARG A 782 -5.31 -20.39 0.35
CA ARG A 782 -5.93 -19.29 1.08
C ARG A 782 -7.43 -19.42 1.10
N SER A 783 -8.05 -19.01 2.20
CA SER A 783 -9.50 -18.88 2.31
C SER A 783 -9.83 -17.54 2.96
N PRO A 784 -10.77 -16.77 2.40
CA PRO A 784 -11.31 -15.58 3.08
C PRO A 784 -11.95 -15.94 4.42
N ALA A 785 -12.30 -17.23 4.62
CA ALA A 785 -12.80 -17.74 5.88
C ALA A 785 -11.72 -17.88 6.95
N PHE A 786 -10.43 -17.81 6.62
CA PHE A 786 -9.28 -17.93 7.52
C PHE A 786 -8.16 -16.96 7.11
N PRO A 787 -8.38 -15.64 7.12
CA PRO A 787 -7.40 -14.66 6.61
C PRO A 787 -6.11 -14.63 7.43
N ASP A 788 -6.16 -15.00 8.70
CA ASP A 788 -4.99 -15.08 9.59
C ASP A 788 -4.23 -16.42 9.48
N THR A 789 -4.66 -17.29 8.57
CA THR A 789 -4.07 -18.61 8.36
C THR A 789 -3.59 -18.73 6.92
N GLN A 790 -2.32 -19.01 6.75
CA GLN A 790 -1.69 -19.25 5.45
C GLN A 790 -1.12 -20.67 5.42
N VAL A 791 -1.55 -21.46 4.44
CA VAL A 791 -0.95 -22.75 4.12
C VAL A 791 -0.06 -22.58 2.91
N THR A 792 1.16 -23.09 2.97
CA THR A 792 2.12 -23.01 1.87
C THR A 792 2.75 -24.37 1.68
N TRP A 793 2.75 -24.87 0.44
CA TRP A 793 3.52 -26.04 0.04
C TRP A 793 4.70 -25.58 -0.80
N GLN A 794 5.91 -25.93 -0.36
CA GLN A 794 7.16 -25.61 -1.05
C GLN A 794 7.74 -26.90 -1.58
N PHE A 795 8.14 -26.91 -2.87
CA PHE A 795 8.77 -28.05 -3.52
C PHE A 795 9.62 -27.53 -4.69
N SER A 796 10.77 -28.16 -4.92
CA SER A 796 11.57 -27.91 -6.11
C SER A 796 11.08 -28.74 -7.30
N LEU A 797 11.52 -28.43 -8.52
CA LEU A 797 11.23 -29.26 -9.69
C LEU A 797 11.82 -30.67 -9.53
N SER A 798 13.01 -30.79 -8.92
CA SER A 798 13.64 -32.06 -8.65
C SER A 798 12.89 -32.96 -7.65
N GLU A 799 12.11 -32.35 -6.75
CA GLU A 799 11.31 -33.05 -5.74
C GLU A 799 9.92 -33.47 -6.23
N LEU A 800 9.49 -33.03 -7.42
CA LEU A 800 8.15 -33.34 -7.94
C LEU A 800 7.85 -34.86 -7.99
N ALA A 801 8.82 -35.68 -8.36
CA ALA A 801 8.69 -37.14 -8.43
C ALA A 801 8.45 -37.80 -7.06
N GLU A 802 8.79 -37.12 -5.98
CA GLU A 802 8.68 -37.63 -4.61
C GLU A 802 7.47 -37.04 -3.85
N LEU A 803 6.75 -36.10 -4.46
CA LEU A 803 5.54 -35.52 -3.85
C LEU A 803 4.46 -36.60 -3.74
N GLY A 804 3.88 -36.68 -2.57
CA GLY A 804 2.85 -37.66 -2.25
C GLY A 804 1.71 -37.02 -1.47
N LYS A 805 1.02 -37.83 -0.66
CA LYS A 805 0.00 -37.36 0.27
C LYS A 805 0.64 -36.72 1.48
N ALA A 806 0.19 -35.52 1.83
CA ALA A 806 0.61 -34.79 3.01
C ALA A 806 -0.59 -34.19 3.72
N GLU A 807 -0.55 -34.15 5.04
CA GLU A 807 -1.56 -33.42 5.85
C GLU A 807 -1.01 -32.06 6.23
N VAL A 808 -1.86 -31.06 6.15
CA VAL A 808 -1.49 -29.70 6.60
C VAL A 808 -1.18 -29.73 8.09
N PRO A 809 0.00 -29.31 8.54
CA PRO A 809 0.32 -29.22 9.94
C PRO A 809 -0.77 -28.43 10.69
N ALA A 810 -1.18 -28.92 11.85
CA ALA A 810 -2.21 -28.27 12.65
C ALA A 810 -1.77 -28.14 14.10
N PHE A 811 -2.23 -27.10 14.77
CA PHE A 811 -2.02 -26.94 16.20
C PHE A 811 -3.28 -26.40 16.87
N GLU A 812 -3.44 -26.70 18.14
CA GLU A 812 -4.49 -26.18 18.98
C GLU A 812 -3.87 -25.19 19.99
N VAL A 813 -4.31 -23.94 19.94
CA VAL A 813 -3.97 -22.95 20.96
C VAL A 813 -4.81 -23.26 22.19
N LEU A 814 -4.17 -23.66 23.28
CA LEU A 814 -4.83 -23.96 24.55
C LEU A 814 -5.13 -22.67 25.32
N ALA A 815 -4.18 -21.79 25.39
CA ALA A 815 -4.33 -20.48 26.02
C ALA A 815 -3.23 -19.50 25.55
N VAL A 816 -3.58 -18.20 25.55
CA VAL A 816 -2.62 -17.13 25.75
C VAL A 816 -2.91 -16.60 27.15
N ASP A 817 -2.33 -17.23 28.15
CA ASP A 817 -2.64 -16.92 29.54
C ASP A 817 -1.98 -15.62 30.00
N HIS A 818 -2.81 -14.75 30.52
CA HIS A 818 -2.34 -13.72 31.44
C HIS A 818 -1.91 -14.46 32.72
N GLY A 819 -0.62 -14.67 32.93
CA GLY A 819 -0.14 -15.31 34.14
C GLY A 819 -0.76 -14.62 35.37
N LEU A 820 -1.52 -15.39 36.16
CA LEU A 820 -2.25 -14.89 37.33
C LEU A 820 -1.34 -14.28 38.42
N GLU A 821 -0.02 -14.32 38.26
CA GLU A 821 0.95 -13.81 39.23
C GLU A 821 1.66 -12.51 38.82
N ALA A 822 1.44 -11.98 37.63
CA ALA A 822 2.15 -10.79 37.17
C ALA A 822 1.30 -9.54 37.12
N GLN A 823 0.88 -9.03 38.23
CA GLN A 823 0.60 -7.61 38.36
C GLN A 823 1.89 -6.84 38.02
N GLY A 824 2.08 -6.48 36.78
CA GLY A 824 3.11 -5.53 36.35
C GLY A 824 4.28 -6.07 35.51
N SER A 825 4.41 -7.35 35.19
CA SER A 825 5.65 -7.87 34.57
C SER A 825 5.70 -7.78 33.01
N GLY A 826 4.61 -7.52 32.32
CA GLY A 826 4.61 -7.52 30.84
C GLY A 826 4.92 -8.89 30.20
N ARG A 827 4.88 -9.96 30.95
CA ARG A 827 5.15 -11.32 30.50
C ARG A 827 3.86 -12.10 30.34
N GLN A 828 3.73 -12.83 29.22
CA GLN A 828 2.61 -13.74 28.95
C GLN A 828 3.12 -15.09 28.48
N TRP A 829 2.27 -16.12 28.54
CA TRP A 829 2.59 -17.43 28.03
C TRP A 829 1.66 -17.83 26.91
N LEU A 830 2.24 -18.19 25.76
CA LEU A 830 1.54 -18.92 24.72
C LEU A 830 1.64 -20.41 25.00
N ARG A 831 0.48 -21.08 25.03
CA ARG A 831 0.41 -22.54 25.15
C ARG A 831 -0.31 -23.11 23.96
N PHE A 832 0.31 -24.06 23.26
CA PHE A 832 -0.31 -24.74 22.14
C PHE A 832 0.16 -26.20 22.05
N VAL A 833 -0.68 -27.03 21.41
CA VAL A 833 -0.36 -28.43 21.14
C VAL A 833 -0.30 -28.64 19.65
N PRO A 834 0.87 -28.97 19.08
CA PRO A 834 0.98 -29.40 17.70
C PRO A 834 0.26 -30.74 17.51
N LYS A 835 -0.60 -30.83 16.48
CA LYS A 835 -1.29 -32.08 16.09
C LYS A 835 -0.42 -32.82 15.06
N HIS A 836 -0.52 -34.16 15.06
CA HIS A 836 0.25 -35.04 14.15
C HIS A 836 1.77 -34.77 14.18
N ARG A 837 2.33 -34.70 15.36
CA ARG A 837 3.72 -34.31 15.64
C ARG A 837 4.77 -35.09 14.83
N ALA A 838 4.52 -36.36 14.53
CA ALA A 838 5.43 -37.19 13.71
C ALA A 838 5.67 -36.64 12.31
N GLN A 839 4.73 -35.82 11.78
CA GLN A 839 4.80 -35.19 10.47
C GLN A 839 5.39 -33.76 10.53
N ILE A 840 5.54 -33.19 11.74
CA ILE A 840 6.08 -31.85 11.92
C ILE A 840 7.61 -31.92 12.02
N GLU A 841 8.27 -31.08 11.26
CA GLU A 841 9.71 -30.91 11.30
C GLU A 841 10.10 -29.94 12.44
N ASP A 842 9.48 -28.76 12.44
CA ASP A 842 9.74 -27.74 13.45
C ASP A 842 8.59 -26.77 13.66
N THR A 843 8.74 -25.96 14.71
CA THR A 843 7.86 -24.85 15.04
C THR A 843 8.66 -23.59 15.31
N VAL A 844 8.18 -22.47 14.76
CA VAL A 844 8.79 -21.15 14.98
C VAL A 844 7.72 -20.19 15.47
N VAL A 845 8.05 -19.41 16.49
CA VAL A 845 7.17 -18.39 17.06
C VAL A 845 7.81 -17.02 16.90
N PHE A 846 7.05 -16.08 16.34
CA PHE A 846 7.45 -14.68 16.23
C PHE A 846 6.48 -13.80 17.03
N LEU A 847 7.02 -12.88 17.82
CA LEU A 847 6.26 -11.84 18.51
C LEU A 847 6.65 -10.46 17.94
N ASN A 848 5.68 -9.73 17.43
CA ASN A 848 5.88 -8.42 16.82
C ASN A 848 7.00 -8.43 15.74
N GLY A 849 7.08 -9.53 15.01
CA GLY A 849 8.05 -9.76 13.96
C GLY A 849 9.45 -10.20 14.43
N ARG A 850 9.68 -10.34 15.75
CA ARG A 850 10.90 -10.91 16.33
C ARG A 850 10.70 -12.40 16.61
N LYS A 851 11.62 -13.26 16.20
CA LYS A 851 11.61 -14.66 16.55
C LYS A 851 11.86 -14.80 18.08
N VAL A 852 10.95 -15.49 18.75
CA VAL A 852 11.03 -15.70 20.22
C VAL A 852 11.26 -17.14 20.58
N GLN A 853 10.94 -18.07 19.66
CA GLN A 853 11.22 -19.49 19.86
C GLN A 853 11.40 -20.21 18.53
N TYR A 854 12.30 -21.19 18.53
CA TYR A 854 12.48 -22.22 17.51
C TYR A 854 12.58 -23.58 18.18
N GLN A 855 11.83 -24.56 17.69
CA GLN A 855 11.83 -25.92 18.23
C GLN A 855 11.83 -26.94 17.08
N LEU A 856 12.88 -27.76 17.02
CA LEU A 856 12.98 -28.91 16.14
C LEU A 856 12.36 -30.14 16.83
N TYR A 857 11.64 -30.98 16.09
CA TYR A 857 11.02 -32.19 16.60
C TYR A 857 11.78 -33.44 16.12
N GLU A 858 12.41 -34.16 17.03
CA GLU A 858 12.95 -35.48 16.76
C GLU A 858 11.86 -36.55 16.70
N THR A 859 12.09 -37.64 15.98
CA THR A 859 11.09 -38.67 15.59
C THR A 859 10.63 -39.60 16.74
N SER A 860 10.65 -39.22 18.00
CA SER A 860 10.22 -40.09 19.09
C SER A 860 8.69 -40.03 19.28
N GLU A 861 8.04 -41.19 19.23
CA GLU A 861 6.56 -41.39 19.24
C GLU A 861 5.88 -41.15 20.59
N ASN A 862 6.58 -40.81 21.66
CA ASN A 862 6.00 -40.79 23.00
C ASN A 862 5.99 -39.38 23.59
N ALA A 863 4.79 -38.98 23.93
CA ALA A 863 4.32 -37.82 24.69
C ALA A 863 3.95 -36.62 23.86
N GLU A 864 2.72 -36.15 24.06
CA GLU A 864 2.23 -34.85 23.65
C GLU A 864 2.66 -33.80 24.70
N PRO A 865 3.83 -33.20 24.63
CA PRO A 865 4.07 -32.09 25.51
C PRO A 865 3.45 -30.85 24.87
N GLU A 866 2.59 -30.20 25.60
CA GLU A 866 2.22 -28.82 25.43
C GLU A 866 3.48 -28.00 25.26
N THR A 867 3.51 -27.19 24.20
CA THR A 867 4.58 -26.23 23.98
C THR A 867 4.19 -24.93 24.66
N ALA A 868 4.99 -24.49 25.63
CA ALA A 868 4.80 -23.24 26.34
C ALA A 868 5.92 -22.24 25.96
N VAL A 869 5.53 -21.06 25.51
CA VAL A 869 6.45 -20.01 25.07
C VAL A 869 6.22 -18.78 25.94
N GLU A 870 7.28 -18.31 26.59
CA GLU A 870 7.25 -17.04 27.34
C GLU A 870 7.34 -15.87 26.35
N LEU A 871 6.42 -14.93 26.50
CA LEU A 871 6.30 -13.76 25.61
C LEU A 871 6.56 -12.47 26.39
N GLU A 872 7.55 -11.71 26.00
CA GLU A 872 7.76 -10.34 26.47
C GLU A 872 6.89 -9.38 25.64
N VAL A 873 5.73 -9.04 26.18
CA VAL A 873 4.72 -8.25 25.48
C VAL A 873 4.83 -6.76 25.76
N LYS A 874 4.51 -5.94 24.77
CA LYS A 874 4.45 -4.48 24.91
C LYS A 874 3.02 -4.04 25.22
N PRO A 875 2.81 -2.93 25.94
CA PRO A 875 1.49 -2.34 26.04
C PRO A 875 0.91 -2.04 24.65
N GLY A 876 -0.38 -2.30 24.48
CA GLY A 876 -1.07 -2.15 23.21
C GLY A 876 -1.25 -3.47 22.47
N LEU A 877 -1.46 -3.38 21.15
CA LEU A 877 -1.69 -4.52 20.27
C LEU A 877 -0.37 -5.25 20.01
N ASN A 878 -0.37 -6.55 20.27
CA ASN A 878 0.73 -7.46 19.95
C ASN A 878 0.32 -8.44 18.86
N ARG A 879 1.23 -8.72 17.95
CA ARG A 879 1.06 -9.69 16.85
C ARG A 879 1.96 -10.88 17.07
N LEU A 880 1.36 -12.04 17.22
CA LEU A 880 2.03 -13.33 17.39
C LEU A 880 1.85 -14.14 16.12
N GLU A 881 2.93 -14.67 15.58
CA GLU A 881 2.89 -15.56 14.42
C GLU A 881 3.48 -16.91 14.84
N VAL A 882 2.74 -17.99 14.61
CA VAL A 882 3.18 -19.36 14.82
C VAL A 882 3.30 -20.00 13.43
N LEU A 883 4.49 -20.47 13.11
CA LEU A 883 4.80 -21.21 11.90
C LEU A 883 5.12 -22.65 12.26
N LEU A 884 4.39 -23.61 11.72
CA LEU A 884 4.73 -25.02 11.74
C LEU A 884 5.18 -25.46 10.37
N ARG A 885 6.31 -26.18 10.31
CA ARG A 885 6.77 -26.79 9.06
C ARG A 885 6.66 -28.32 9.17
N GLY A 886 6.08 -28.91 8.15
CA GLY A 886 6.00 -30.36 7.97
C GLY A 886 7.16 -30.89 7.16
N LYS A 887 7.55 -32.13 7.42
CA LYS A 887 8.61 -32.86 6.70
C LYS A 887 8.36 -32.99 5.19
N SER A 888 7.11 -32.82 4.76
CA SER A 888 6.68 -32.83 3.36
C SER A 888 6.81 -31.48 2.62
N GLY A 889 7.48 -30.48 3.22
CA GLY A 889 7.53 -29.14 2.66
C GLY A 889 6.25 -28.29 2.89
N LEU A 890 5.21 -28.88 3.48
CA LEU A 890 4.00 -28.16 3.90
C LEU A 890 4.26 -27.32 5.14
N SER A 891 3.77 -26.09 5.14
CA SER A 891 3.83 -25.21 6.31
C SER A 891 2.50 -24.54 6.57
N LEU A 892 2.18 -24.36 7.84
CA LEU A 892 1.05 -23.58 8.34
C LEU A 892 1.58 -22.38 9.10
N ARG A 893 1.20 -21.20 8.68
CA ARG A 893 1.45 -19.96 9.43
C ARG A 893 0.12 -19.43 9.94
N ARG A 894 0.01 -19.22 11.24
CA ARG A 894 -1.15 -18.61 11.88
C ARG A 894 -0.75 -17.35 12.62
N THR A 895 -1.48 -16.27 12.37
CA THR A 895 -1.30 -14.99 13.06
C THR A 895 -2.35 -14.88 14.16
N LEU A 896 -1.90 -14.57 15.36
CA LEU A 896 -2.73 -14.28 16.52
C LEU A 896 -2.47 -12.83 16.92
N ARG A 897 -3.52 -12.11 17.29
CA ARG A 897 -3.40 -10.75 17.79
C ARG A 897 -3.95 -10.71 19.20
N PHE A 898 -3.31 -9.98 20.11
CA PHE A 898 -3.78 -9.83 21.48
C PHE A 898 -3.38 -8.48 22.06
N TRP A 899 -4.18 -8.01 23.00
CA TRP A 899 -4.02 -6.70 23.62
C TRP A 899 -3.40 -6.81 24.99
N GLN A 900 -2.33 -6.03 25.24
CA GLN A 900 -1.74 -5.85 26.57
C GLN A 900 -2.18 -4.48 27.12
N PRO A 901 -2.93 -4.44 28.26
CA PRO A 901 -3.25 -3.17 28.89
C PRO A 901 -2.00 -2.39 29.30
N GLN A 902 -2.05 -1.06 29.18
CA GLN A 902 -1.05 -0.22 29.87
C GLN A 902 -1.22 -0.39 31.37
N VAL A 903 -0.17 -0.78 32.05
CA VAL A 903 -0.14 -0.73 33.50
C VAL A 903 -0.12 0.75 33.86
N SER A 904 -1.21 1.27 34.41
CA SER A 904 -1.24 2.60 34.99
C SER A 904 -0.26 2.63 36.15
N GLY A 905 0.91 3.22 35.92
CA GLY A 905 1.87 3.46 37.01
C GLY A 905 1.16 4.27 38.10
N SER A 906 1.18 3.77 39.29
CA SER A 906 0.84 4.54 40.49
C SER A 906 1.83 5.70 40.60
N SER A 907 1.42 6.89 40.16
CA SER A 907 2.08 8.14 40.54
C SER A 907 1.56 8.61 41.86
#